data_5b9765b3a01ba1cb7192ffdf05c50e0d
#
_entry.id   5b9765b3a01ba1cb7192ffdf05c50e0d
#
_cell.length_a   1.000
_cell.length_b   1.000
_cell.length_c   1.000
_cell.angle_alpha   90.00
_cell.angle_beta   90.00
_cell.angle_gamma   90.00
#
_symmetry.space_group_name_H-M   'P 1'
#
loop_
_entity.id
_entity.type
_entity.pdbx_description
1 polymer ?
#
loop_
_entity_poly.entity_id
_entity_poly.type
_entity_poly.pdbx_seq_one_letter_code
_entity_poly.pdbx_strand_id
1 'polypeptide(L)'
;MIARWFWREWRSPSLLIVWLALSLAVACVLALGSISDRMEKGLSQQSREFMAGDRTLRSSREVPAEWIAQARKSGLTVGEQLNFATMTFAGDTPQLADVKVVDDRYPLYGTLETQPPGLKPQAGSVLLAPRLMALLNLKTGDTIDVGDATLRIAGEVIQEPDAGFNPFQMAPRLMMNMADVAKTGAVQPGSRVAWRYKFAGDAEQLANYEQWLLPKLGPEHRWIGLDQDDSALGKSLERSQQFLLLSALLTLLLAVAAVAVAMSHYCRSRYDLVAILKTLGAGRSQLRKLIVGQWLLLLTLSVITGGVAGLALERLLLLVLKPVLPAALPAASGWPWLWAIGATGVISLLVGLRPYRLLLATLPLRVLRQDVVANVWPLKIWIPAVSVVVVGLLAWLLGGSPLLWSVLAGAVVLALLCGLVGWGLLWLLKRLTLKALPLRLAVNRLLRQPWSTLSQLAAFSLSFMLLALLLVLRGDLLDRWQQQLPPQSPNYFLINIAPEQIVPVKTFLAEHQTRAAEFYPIVRARLTQINGQSTDGNKDEALNRELNLTWSEQRPDHNPLVAGSWPPKSGEVSIEEGLAQRLGIKIGDTVTFTGDTQEFSAKVSSVRKVDWESLRPNFFFIFPAGALDGQPQSWLTSFRWDNGPAMLTQLNREFPTVSLLDIGGILRQVGQVLSQVSRALEVMVGLVTACGVLLLLAQVQVGMRQRHQELVVWRTLGAGKSLLRATLWAEFALLGLVSGLVAAIGAEVALAMLQTKVFDFPWAPDWRLWVLLPLTGAVLLSLCGGGLGLRLLKGKALFRQFSQ
;
A
#
# COMPACT_ATOMS: atom_id res chain seq x y z
N MET A 1 -40.90 29.06 -4.60
CA MET A 1 -40.79 29.29 -6.06
C MET A 1 -39.64 28.44 -6.63
N ILE A 2 -38.41 28.51 -6.11
CA ILE A 2 -37.22 27.76 -6.57
C ILE A 2 -37.47 26.25 -6.57
N ALA A 3 -38.00 25.69 -5.46
CA ALA A 3 -38.28 24.26 -5.34
C ALA A 3 -39.33 23.76 -6.35
N ARG A 4 -40.40 24.50 -6.56
CA ARG A 4 -41.43 24.15 -7.58
C ARG A 4 -40.87 24.15 -9.00
N TRP A 5 -39.99 25.09 -9.30
CA TRP A 5 -39.34 25.17 -10.59
C TRP A 5 -38.32 24.01 -10.75
N PHE A 6 -37.51 23.72 -9.71
CA PHE A 6 -36.59 22.59 -9.67
C PHE A 6 -37.28 21.25 -9.97
N TRP A 7 -38.42 20.98 -9.31
CA TRP A 7 -39.19 19.75 -9.51
C TRP A 7 -39.83 19.65 -10.92
N ARG A 8 -40.21 20.75 -11.52
CA ARG A 8 -40.72 20.75 -12.92
C ARG A 8 -39.59 20.41 -13.91
N GLU A 9 -38.38 20.84 -13.65
CA GLU A 9 -37.21 20.59 -14.49
C GLU A 9 -36.46 19.29 -14.10
N TRP A 10 -36.82 18.68 -13.02
CA TRP A 10 -36.19 17.41 -12.55
C TRP A 10 -36.14 16.33 -13.62
N ARG A 11 -37.17 16.25 -14.47
CA ARG A 11 -37.22 15.28 -15.58
C ARG A 11 -36.36 15.69 -16.78
N SER A 12 -35.72 16.87 -16.74
CA SER A 12 -34.83 17.25 -17.84
C SER A 12 -33.58 16.35 -17.80
N PRO A 13 -33.24 15.74 -18.92
CA PRO A 13 -32.11 14.81 -18.97
C PRO A 13 -30.76 15.50 -18.63
N SER A 14 -30.62 16.83 -18.77
CA SER A 14 -29.42 17.58 -18.39
C SER A 14 -29.21 17.61 -16.88
N LEU A 15 -30.28 17.80 -16.12
CA LEU A 15 -30.24 17.89 -14.68
C LEU A 15 -30.02 16.53 -14.04
N LEU A 16 -30.63 15.49 -14.62
CA LEU A 16 -30.44 14.09 -14.20
C LEU A 16 -28.98 13.64 -14.33
N ILE A 17 -28.29 13.98 -15.43
CA ILE A 17 -26.88 13.60 -15.63
C ILE A 17 -26.00 14.27 -14.57
N VAL A 18 -26.22 15.57 -14.32
CA VAL A 18 -25.43 16.29 -13.32
C VAL A 18 -25.68 15.74 -11.93
N TRP A 19 -26.95 15.49 -11.59
CA TRP A 19 -27.33 14.86 -10.33
C TRP A 19 -26.68 13.48 -10.17
N LEU A 20 -26.73 12.65 -11.21
CA LEU A 20 -26.14 11.31 -11.18
C LEU A 20 -24.60 11.35 -11.04
N ALA A 21 -23.94 12.26 -11.77
CA ALA A 21 -22.50 12.45 -11.68
C ALA A 21 -22.06 12.95 -10.29
N LEU A 22 -22.78 13.92 -9.72
CA LEU A 22 -22.51 14.42 -8.37
C LEU A 22 -22.81 13.36 -7.30
N SER A 23 -23.94 12.65 -7.40
CA SER A 23 -24.31 11.58 -6.48
C SER A 23 -23.29 10.44 -6.53
N LEU A 24 -22.83 10.07 -7.72
CA LEU A 24 -21.81 9.05 -7.90
C LEU A 24 -20.46 9.50 -7.28
N ALA A 25 -20.07 10.76 -7.50
CA ALA A 25 -18.85 11.30 -6.90
C ALA A 25 -18.89 11.22 -5.36
N VAL A 26 -20.01 11.65 -4.75
CA VAL A 26 -20.22 11.54 -3.30
C VAL A 26 -20.19 10.08 -2.85
N ALA A 27 -20.92 9.18 -3.55
CA ALA A 27 -20.99 7.76 -3.20
C ALA A 27 -19.62 7.08 -3.25
N CYS A 28 -18.83 7.36 -4.28
CA CYS A 28 -17.49 6.79 -4.44
C CYS A 28 -16.52 7.30 -3.38
N VAL A 29 -16.48 8.63 -3.15
CA VAL A 29 -15.60 9.20 -2.12
C VAL A 29 -15.98 8.71 -0.73
N LEU A 30 -17.28 8.61 -0.43
CA LEU A 30 -17.75 8.11 0.86
C LEU A 30 -17.43 6.61 1.03
N ALA A 31 -17.80 5.77 0.08
CA ALA A 31 -17.60 4.33 0.18
C ALA A 31 -16.10 3.96 0.28
N LEU A 32 -15.26 4.56 -0.57
CA LEU A 32 -13.83 4.32 -0.54
C LEU A 32 -13.17 4.92 0.70
N GLY A 33 -13.54 6.14 1.07
CA GLY A 33 -13.05 6.78 2.28
C GLY A 33 -13.42 5.99 3.54
N SER A 34 -14.66 5.48 3.64
CA SER A 34 -15.10 4.65 4.77
C SER A 34 -14.36 3.31 4.82
N ILE A 35 -14.16 2.66 3.68
CA ILE A 35 -13.40 1.40 3.62
C ILE A 35 -11.93 1.64 3.94
N SER A 36 -11.32 2.70 3.40
CA SER A 36 -9.94 3.06 3.70
C SER A 36 -9.74 3.33 5.20
N ASP A 37 -10.63 4.10 5.84
CA ASP A 37 -10.60 4.37 7.29
C ASP A 37 -10.75 3.08 8.12
N ARG A 38 -11.68 2.19 7.74
CA ARG A 38 -11.85 0.89 8.39
C ARG A 38 -10.65 -0.02 8.21
N MET A 39 -10.06 -0.05 7.02
CA MET A 39 -8.87 -0.83 6.71
C MET A 39 -7.66 -0.32 7.49
N GLU A 40 -7.44 0.99 7.51
CA GLU A 40 -6.37 1.62 8.29
C GLU A 40 -6.49 1.30 9.77
N LYS A 41 -7.69 1.43 10.33
CA LYS A 41 -7.96 1.05 11.72
C LYS A 41 -7.78 -0.45 11.97
N GLY A 42 -8.26 -1.29 11.05
CA GLY A 42 -8.09 -2.75 11.15
C GLY A 42 -6.63 -3.16 11.08
N LEU A 43 -5.85 -2.60 10.16
CA LEU A 43 -4.41 -2.83 10.05
C LEU A 43 -3.66 -2.31 11.29
N SER A 44 -4.00 -1.11 11.76
CA SER A 44 -3.44 -0.55 12.98
C SER A 44 -3.74 -1.43 14.20
N GLN A 45 -4.99 -1.89 14.34
CA GLN A 45 -5.38 -2.80 15.42
C GLN A 45 -4.63 -4.13 15.33
N GLN A 46 -4.54 -4.73 14.15
CA GLN A 46 -3.81 -5.98 13.94
C GLN A 46 -2.31 -5.84 14.22
N SER A 47 -1.73 -4.70 13.84
CA SER A 47 -0.33 -4.40 14.17
C SER A 47 -0.11 -4.23 15.68
N ARG A 48 -1.05 -3.58 16.38
CA ARG A 48 -1.03 -3.47 17.86
C ARG A 48 -1.12 -4.85 18.53
N GLU A 49 -1.99 -5.70 18.03
CA GLU A 49 -2.12 -7.09 18.49
C GLU A 49 -0.83 -7.88 18.24
N PHE A 50 -0.21 -7.71 17.07
CA PHE A 50 1.04 -8.35 16.70
C PHE A 50 2.24 -7.87 17.54
N MET A 51 2.25 -6.61 17.98
CA MET A 51 3.28 -6.08 18.88
C MET A 51 2.94 -6.30 20.36
N ALA A 52 1.74 -6.73 20.69
CA ALA A 52 1.15 -6.75 22.02
C ALA A 52 1.25 -5.38 22.74
N GLY A 53 1.23 -4.29 21.98
CA GLY A 53 1.36 -2.92 22.49
C GLY A 53 1.41 -1.89 21.35
N ASP A 54 1.27 -0.60 21.66
CA ASP A 54 1.40 0.49 20.69
C ASP A 54 2.86 0.87 20.41
N ARG A 55 3.68 0.80 21.46
CA ARG A 55 5.13 1.09 21.42
C ARG A 55 5.87 0.09 22.30
N THR A 56 7.12 -0.18 21.95
CA THR A 56 8.00 -1.06 22.73
C THR A 56 9.33 -0.38 22.98
N LEU A 57 9.72 -0.26 24.24
CA LEU A 57 11.08 0.10 24.62
C LEU A 57 11.87 -1.20 24.87
N ARG A 58 12.87 -1.44 24.06
CA ARG A 58 13.80 -2.54 24.22
C ARG A 58 15.09 -2.05 24.88
N SER A 59 15.57 -2.78 25.87
CA SER A 59 16.80 -2.47 26.59
C SER A 59 17.57 -3.73 26.93
N SER A 60 18.89 -3.66 26.94
CA SER A 60 19.75 -4.73 27.46
C SER A 60 19.88 -4.72 28.99
N ARG A 61 19.38 -3.68 29.64
CA ARG A 61 19.37 -3.50 31.10
C ARG A 61 17.99 -3.09 31.57
N GLU A 62 17.71 -3.29 32.83
CA GLU A 62 16.52 -2.76 33.45
C GLU A 62 16.48 -1.23 33.38
N VAL A 63 15.33 -0.64 32.98
CA VAL A 63 15.21 0.82 32.88
C VAL A 63 14.91 1.42 34.25
N PRO A 64 15.28 2.72 34.47
CA PRO A 64 14.92 3.40 35.72
C PRO A 64 13.43 3.33 36.01
N ALA A 65 13.07 2.98 37.23
CA ALA A 65 11.65 2.88 37.66
C ALA A 65 10.86 4.19 37.45
N GLU A 66 11.57 5.33 37.46
CA GLU A 66 10.99 6.63 37.16
C GLU A 66 10.38 6.72 35.76
N TRP A 67 10.97 6.05 34.75
CA TRP A 67 10.44 6.06 33.39
C TRP A 67 9.09 5.36 33.32
N ILE A 68 8.96 4.23 34.02
CA ILE A 68 7.72 3.48 34.08
C ILE A 68 6.66 4.24 34.90
N ALA A 69 7.08 4.85 36.03
CA ALA A 69 6.20 5.68 36.83
C ALA A 69 5.67 6.89 36.06
N GLN A 70 6.54 7.54 35.26
CA GLN A 70 6.13 8.66 34.40
C GLN A 70 5.16 8.22 33.29
N ALA A 71 5.40 7.06 32.66
CA ALA A 71 4.46 6.52 31.68
C ALA A 71 3.06 6.30 32.29
N ARG A 72 3.00 5.68 33.45
CA ARG A 72 1.74 5.48 34.20
C ARG A 72 1.06 6.78 34.60
N LYS A 73 1.83 7.82 35.00
CA LYS A 73 1.31 9.17 35.26
C LYS A 73 0.75 9.83 34.00
N SER A 74 1.33 9.57 32.85
CA SER A 74 0.83 10.06 31.55
C SER A 74 -0.42 9.30 31.06
N GLY A 75 -0.97 8.37 31.85
CA GLY A 75 -2.17 7.59 31.52
C GLY A 75 -1.88 6.35 30.65
N LEU A 76 -0.60 5.98 30.43
CA LEU A 76 -0.23 4.81 29.67
C LEU A 76 -0.31 3.54 30.50
N THR A 77 -0.80 2.47 29.90
CA THR A 77 -0.67 1.12 30.44
C THR A 77 0.68 0.56 30.04
N VAL A 78 1.44 0.04 31.01
CA VAL A 78 2.77 -0.51 30.77
C VAL A 78 2.79 -1.98 31.15
N GLY A 79 3.22 -2.84 30.24
CA GLY A 79 3.52 -4.27 30.45
C GLY A 79 5.03 -4.49 30.43
N GLU A 80 5.51 -5.29 31.38
CA GLU A 80 6.94 -5.57 31.54
C GLU A 80 7.24 -6.99 31.08
N GLN A 81 8.26 -7.15 30.27
CA GLN A 81 8.71 -8.43 29.72
C GLN A 81 10.21 -8.57 29.83
N LEU A 82 10.69 -9.74 30.19
CA LEU A 82 12.11 -10.09 30.21
C LEU A 82 12.34 -11.36 29.41
N ASN A 83 13.33 -11.38 28.54
CA ASN A 83 13.71 -12.54 27.76
C ASN A 83 15.15 -12.94 28.06
N PHE A 84 15.39 -14.22 28.29
CA PHE A 84 16.72 -14.81 28.43
C PHE A 84 16.70 -16.29 28.05
N ALA A 85 17.86 -16.86 27.75
CA ALA A 85 17.99 -18.28 27.51
C ALA A 85 18.67 -18.94 28.75
N THR A 86 18.13 -20.09 29.17
CA THR A 86 18.72 -20.88 30.27
C THR A 86 18.50 -22.38 30.05
N MET A 87 19.30 -23.19 30.71
CA MET A 87 19.09 -24.63 30.77
C MET A 87 17.91 -24.94 31.69
N THR A 88 17.01 -25.77 31.22
CA THR A 88 15.89 -26.31 31.98
C THR A 88 16.06 -27.82 32.10
N PHE A 89 15.52 -28.37 33.17
CA PHE A 89 15.70 -29.80 33.46
C PHE A 89 14.33 -30.47 33.72
N ALA A 90 14.19 -31.66 33.16
CA ALA A 90 13.11 -32.60 33.54
C ALA A 90 13.76 -33.84 34.11
N GLY A 91 13.88 -33.92 35.45
CA GLY A 91 14.74 -34.83 36.12
C GLY A 91 16.22 -34.62 35.68
N ASP A 92 16.87 -35.65 35.13
CA ASP A 92 18.26 -35.55 34.68
C ASP A 92 18.43 -35.12 33.22
N THR A 93 17.34 -34.81 32.51
CA THR A 93 17.39 -34.44 31.08
C THR A 93 17.50 -32.90 30.93
N PRO A 94 18.65 -32.35 30.48
CA PRO A 94 18.84 -30.96 30.25
C PRO A 94 18.31 -30.55 28.87
N GLN A 95 17.70 -29.39 28.78
CA GLN A 95 17.28 -28.74 27.52
C GLN A 95 17.43 -27.24 27.60
N LEU A 96 18.07 -26.62 26.60
CA LEU A 96 18.12 -25.19 26.50
C LEU A 96 16.72 -24.67 26.17
N ALA A 97 16.22 -23.72 26.95
CA ALA A 97 14.92 -23.03 26.70
C ALA A 97 15.10 -21.52 26.57
N ASP A 98 14.31 -20.93 25.71
CA ASP A 98 14.16 -19.47 25.61
C ASP A 98 13.02 -19.03 26.51
N VAL A 99 13.39 -18.46 27.66
CA VAL A 99 12.47 -18.06 28.71
C VAL A 99 11.95 -16.67 28.42
N LYS A 100 10.64 -16.56 28.26
CA LYS A 100 9.91 -15.31 28.20
C LYS A 100 9.15 -15.08 29.49
N VAL A 101 9.58 -14.10 30.22
CA VAL A 101 8.94 -13.69 31.45
C VAL A 101 7.99 -12.53 31.16
N VAL A 102 6.78 -12.60 31.71
CA VAL A 102 5.76 -11.56 31.52
C VAL A 102 5.11 -11.19 32.85
N ASP A 103 4.62 -9.97 32.92
CA ASP A 103 3.79 -9.50 34.04
C ASP A 103 2.32 -9.94 33.89
N ASP A 104 1.50 -9.70 34.89
CA ASP A 104 0.07 -10.11 34.92
C ASP A 104 -0.78 -9.38 33.87
N ARG A 105 -0.28 -8.30 33.26
CA ARG A 105 -0.97 -7.49 32.26
C ARG A 105 -0.78 -8.00 30.84
N TYR A 106 0.16 -8.91 30.66
CA TYR A 106 0.45 -9.46 29.34
C TYR A 106 -0.69 -10.38 28.84
N PRO A 107 -1.04 -10.31 27.56
CA PRO A 107 -0.67 -9.27 26.58
C PRO A 107 -1.52 -8.02 26.73
N LEU A 108 -0.98 -6.82 26.42
CA LEU A 108 -1.75 -5.57 26.44
C LEU A 108 -2.77 -5.53 25.29
N TYR A 109 -2.39 -6.07 24.11
CA TYR A 109 -3.26 -6.28 22.95
C TYR A 109 -3.05 -7.69 22.40
N GLY A 110 -4.08 -8.21 21.75
CA GLY A 110 -4.09 -9.56 21.19
C GLY A 110 -4.45 -10.62 22.26
N THR A 111 -4.38 -11.87 21.84
CA THR A 111 -4.72 -13.03 22.67
C THR A 111 -3.58 -14.03 22.71
N LEU A 112 -3.28 -14.56 23.88
CA LEU A 112 -2.37 -15.69 24.03
C LEU A 112 -3.17 -16.98 23.79
N GLU A 113 -2.83 -17.70 22.72
CA GLU A 113 -3.45 -18.99 22.43
C GLU A 113 -2.75 -20.11 23.20
N THR A 114 -3.50 -20.78 24.07
CA THR A 114 -2.98 -21.83 24.95
C THR A 114 -3.85 -23.07 24.92
N GLN A 115 -3.27 -24.20 25.30
CA GLN A 115 -4.00 -25.44 25.53
C GLN A 115 -3.77 -25.94 26.98
N PRO A 116 -4.80 -25.98 27.84
CA PRO A 116 -6.19 -25.50 27.67
C PRO A 116 -6.32 -24.02 27.34
N PRO A 117 -7.44 -23.59 26.66
CA PRO A 117 -7.62 -22.20 26.29
C PRO A 117 -7.74 -21.25 27.48
N GLY A 118 -7.21 -20.02 27.33
CA GLY A 118 -7.38 -18.95 28.31
C GLY A 118 -6.41 -18.97 29.49
N LEU A 119 -5.38 -19.78 29.44
CA LEU A 119 -4.32 -19.79 30.46
C LEU A 119 -3.43 -18.55 30.33
N LYS A 120 -2.96 -18.07 31.47
CA LYS A 120 -1.92 -17.04 31.58
C LYS A 120 -0.83 -17.54 32.51
N PRO A 121 0.45 -17.15 32.33
CA PRO A 121 1.51 -17.47 33.27
C PRO A 121 1.22 -16.87 34.64
N GLN A 122 0.99 -17.74 35.63
CA GLN A 122 0.79 -17.34 37.02
C GLN A 122 2.01 -17.68 37.84
N ALA A 123 2.19 -16.99 38.97
CA ALA A 123 3.29 -17.28 39.87
C ALA A 123 3.26 -18.78 40.29
N GLY A 124 4.42 -19.45 40.22
CA GLY A 124 4.59 -20.88 40.49
C GLY A 124 4.23 -21.81 39.33
N SER A 125 3.80 -21.27 38.16
CA SER A 125 3.45 -22.07 36.99
C SER A 125 4.07 -21.53 35.70
N VAL A 126 4.27 -22.45 34.75
CA VAL A 126 4.83 -22.16 33.44
C VAL A 126 3.94 -22.69 32.32
N LEU A 127 4.03 -22.05 31.17
CA LEU A 127 3.47 -22.54 29.93
C LEU A 127 4.63 -22.90 28.99
N LEU A 128 4.58 -24.05 28.38
CA LEU A 128 5.64 -24.55 27.51
C LEU A 128 5.18 -24.59 26.07
N ALA A 129 6.10 -24.33 25.14
CA ALA A 129 5.85 -24.64 23.74
C ALA A 129 5.69 -26.16 23.56
N PRO A 130 4.81 -26.62 22.65
CA PRO A 130 4.60 -28.06 22.39
C PRO A 130 5.90 -28.82 22.10
N ARG A 131 6.84 -28.15 21.45
CA ARG A 131 8.17 -28.68 21.15
C ARG A 131 8.99 -28.94 22.42
N LEU A 132 8.96 -28.08 23.43
CA LEU A 132 9.67 -28.29 24.69
C LEU A 132 9.07 -29.47 25.47
N MET A 133 7.75 -29.57 25.48
CA MET A 133 7.04 -30.72 26.07
C MET A 133 7.42 -32.02 25.41
N ALA A 134 7.46 -32.05 24.07
CA ALA A 134 7.85 -33.26 23.33
C ALA A 134 9.30 -33.65 23.53
N LEU A 135 10.26 -32.71 23.60
CA LEU A 135 11.68 -32.97 23.82
C LEU A 135 11.97 -33.57 25.20
N LEU A 136 11.32 -33.02 26.22
CA LEU A 136 11.51 -33.44 27.61
C LEU A 136 10.51 -34.54 28.05
N ASN A 137 9.62 -34.96 27.13
CA ASN A 137 8.58 -35.96 27.39
C ASN A 137 7.66 -35.61 28.58
N LEU A 138 7.33 -34.30 28.72
CA LEU A 138 6.52 -33.74 29.79
C LEU A 138 5.06 -33.66 29.40
N LYS A 139 4.18 -33.65 30.42
CA LYS A 139 2.74 -33.48 30.27
C LYS A 139 2.25 -32.29 31.12
N THR A 140 1.08 -31.76 30.79
CA THR A 140 0.42 -30.77 31.64
C THR A 140 0.20 -31.31 33.04
N GLY A 141 0.63 -30.57 34.05
CA GLY A 141 0.61 -30.95 35.47
C GLY A 141 1.95 -31.44 36.05
N ASP A 142 2.90 -31.83 35.17
CA ASP A 142 4.27 -32.15 35.59
C ASP A 142 5.04 -30.92 36.06
N THR A 143 6.23 -31.11 36.56
CA THR A 143 7.14 -30.04 37.00
C THR A 143 8.36 -29.95 36.08
N ILE A 144 8.91 -28.75 35.95
CA ILE A 144 10.15 -28.46 35.23
C ILE A 144 11.03 -27.56 36.08
N ASP A 145 12.31 -27.81 36.10
CA ASP A 145 13.28 -26.98 36.80
C ASP A 145 13.84 -25.91 35.86
N VAL A 146 13.77 -24.66 36.31
CA VAL A 146 14.27 -23.49 35.60
C VAL A 146 15.26 -22.76 36.49
N GLY A 147 16.53 -22.94 36.25
CA GLY A 147 17.57 -22.59 37.23
C GLY A 147 17.32 -23.31 38.56
N ASP A 148 17.24 -22.56 39.66
CA ASP A 148 17.03 -23.12 41.01
C ASP A 148 15.53 -23.29 41.38
N ALA A 149 14.59 -22.94 40.51
CA ALA A 149 13.14 -23.00 40.77
C ALA A 149 12.48 -24.18 40.08
N THR A 150 11.70 -24.97 40.82
CA THR A 150 10.81 -26.00 40.29
C THR A 150 9.43 -25.44 40.10
N LEU A 151 8.96 -25.41 38.85
CA LEU A 151 7.70 -24.78 38.43
C LEU A 151 6.76 -25.84 37.82
N ARG A 152 5.46 -25.67 38.08
CA ARG A 152 4.44 -26.58 37.56
C ARG A 152 4.02 -26.17 36.14
N ILE A 153 3.87 -27.12 35.24
CA ILE A 153 3.40 -26.94 33.88
C ILE A 153 1.88 -26.79 33.90
N ALA A 154 1.39 -25.56 33.60
CA ALA A 154 -0.04 -25.28 33.55
C ALA A 154 -0.67 -25.65 32.19
N GLY A 155 0.10 -25.61 31.11
CA GLY A 155 -0.37 -25.95 29.75
C GLY A 155 0.64 -25.62 28.67
N GLU A 156 0.17 -25.65 27.45
CA GLU A 156 0.96 -25.37 26.26
C GLU A 156 0.68 -23.98 25.68
N VAL A 157 1.72 -23.30 25.18
CA VAL A 157 1.61 -22.07 24.38
C VAL A 157 1.57 -22.46 22.91
N ILE A 158 0.42 -22.24 22.27
CA ILE A 158 0.24 -22.52 20.84
C ILE A 158 0.71 -21.34 20.01
N GLN A 159 0.24 -20.10 20.37
CA GLN A 159 0.59 -18.89 19.67
C GLN A 159 0.69 -17.70 20.62
N GLU A 160 1.78 -16.94 20.50
CA GLU A 160 1.99 -15.68 21.19
C GLU A 160 1.62 -14.51 20.26
N PRO A 161 0.96 -13.44 20.74
CA PRO A 161 0.63 -12.30 19.89
C PRO A 161 1.89 -11.57 19.38
N ASP A 162 2.92 -11.43 20.22
CA ASP A 162 4.19 -10.78 19.91
C ASP A 162 5.34 -11.76 19.69
N ALA A 163 5.06 -12.90 19.07
CA ALA A 163 6.07 -13.91 18.77
C ALA A 163 7.27 -13.38 17.98
N GLY A 164 7.14 -12.18 17.38
CA GLY A 164 8.19 -11.42 16.69
C GLY A 164 9.00 -12.27 15.70
N PHE A 165 9.35 -11.72 14.55
CA PHE A 165 10.28 -12.41 13.65
C PHE A 165 11.69 -12.39 14.26
N ASN A 166 12.00 -13.36 15.10
CA ASN A 166 13.38 -13.62 15.52
C ASN A 166 13.86 -14.93 14.85
N PRO A 167 14.44 -14.83 13.65
CA PRO A 167 14.90 -16.01 12.90
C PRO A 167 16.03 -16.77 13.61
N PHE A 168 16.56 -16.24 14.70
CA PHE A 168 17.64 -16.82 15.49
C PHE A 168 17.20 -17.32 16.88
N GLN A 169 15.90 -17.57 17.07
CA GLN A 169 15.39 -18.16 18.31
C GLN A 169 15.77 -19.65 18.36
N MET A 170 16.91 -19.92 18.97
CA MET A 170 17.54 -21.25 18.94
C MET A 170 16.89 -22.29 19.86
N ALA A 171 16.20 -21.86 20.90
CA ALA A 171 15.63 -22.69 21.91
C ALA A 171 14.10 -22.65 21.93
N PRO A 172 13.42 -23.76 22.28
CA PRO A 172 11.98 -23.78 22.43
C PRO A 172 11.51 -22.86 23.56
N ARG A 173 10.34 -22.30 23.41
CA ARG A 173 9.77 -21.28 24.31
C ARG A 173 9.32 -21.90 25.63
N LEU A 174 9.67 -21.23 26.72
CA LEU A 174 9.09 -21.36 28.04
C LEU A 174 8.57 -20.01 28.49
N MET A 175 7.34 -19.92 28.94
CA MET A 175 6.72 -18.68 29.41
C MET A 175 6.43 -18.78 30.91
N MET A 176 6.88 -17.76 31.68
CA MET A 176 6.71 -17.72 33.12
C MET A 176 6.30 -16.32 33.62
N ASN A 177 5.86 -16.24 34.87
CA ASN A 177 5.50 -14.99 35.51
C ASN A 177 6.73 -14.24 36.06
N MET A 178 6.69 -12.90 36.02
CA MET A 178 7.73 -12.02 36.52
C MET A 178 8.06 -12.26 38.01
N ALA A 179 7.07 -12.65 38.81
CA ALA A 179 7.22 -12.93 40.24
C ALA A 179 8.17 -14.12 40.55
N ASP A 180 8.38 -15.02 39.60
CA ASP A 180 9.21 -16.21 39.81
C ASP A 180 10.65 -16.03 39.35
N VAL A 181 11.00 -14.94 38.65
CA VAL A 181 12.36 -14.71 38.11
C VAL A 181 13.43 -14.78 39.19
N ALA A 182 13.19 -14.09 40.32
CA ALA A 182 14.15 -14.07 41.43
C ALA A 182 14.43 -15.45 42.03
N LYS A 183 13.42 -16.36 42.00
CA LYS A 183 13.57 -17.74 42.52
C LYS A 183 14.40 -18.64 41.62
N THR A 184 14.48 -18.31 40.31
CA THR A 184 15.25 -19.15 39.37
C THR A 184 16.75 -18.98 39.50
N GLY A 185 17.27 -17.89 40.08
CA GLY A 185 18.69 -17.58 40.12
C GLY A 185 19.33 -17.43 38.73
N ALA A 186 18.55 -17.55 37.65
CA ALA A 186 19.06 -17.59 36.27
C ALA A 186 19.48 -16.20 35.75
N VAL A 187 18.94 -15.12 36.32
CA VAL A 187 19.30 -13.76 35.95
C VAL A 187 20.20 -13.15 37.01
N GLN A 188 21.47 -12.97 36.64
CA GLN A 188 22.50 -12.41 37.49
C GLN A 188 23.13 -11.17 36.85
N PRO A 189 23.85 -10.33 37.61
CA PRO A 189 24.63 -9.26 37.02
C PRO A 189 25.57 -9.75 35.93
N GLY A 190 25.44 -9.25 34.70
CA GLY A 190 26.19 -9.72 33.53
C GLY A 190 25.50 -10.78 32.70
N SER A 191 24.33 -11.28 33.10
CA SER A 191 23.54 -12.18 32.27
C SER A 191 23.08 -11.48 30.99
N ARG A 192 23.08 -12.23 29.89
CA ARG A 192 22.58 -11.73 28.59
C ARG A 192 21.06 -11.76 28.61
N VAL A 193 20.44 -10.63 28.94
CA VAL A 193 19.00 -10.47 29.05
C VAL A 193 18.48 -9.39 28.11
N ALA A 194 17.23 -9.49 27.71
CA ALA A 194 16.57 -8.47 26.92
C ALA A 194 15.25 -8.03 27.61
N TRP A 195 15.27 -6.83 28.11
CA TRP A 195 14.08 -6.16 28.66
C TRP A 195 13.24 -5.57 27.55
N ARG A 196 11.94 -5.73 27.63
CA ARG A 196 10.96 -5.15 26.73
C ARG A 196 9.81 -4.58 27.53
N TYR A 197 9.63 -3.28 27.42
CA TYR A 197 8.52 -2.57 28.04
C TYR A 197 7.52 -2.22 26.96
N LYS A 198 6.31 -2.73 27.09
CA LYS A 198 5.21 -2.52 26.17
C LYS A 198 4.34 -1.38 26.68
N PHE A 199 3.99 -0.44 25.81
CA PHE A 199 3.16 0.71 26.16
C PHE A 199 1.89 0.67 25.32
N ALA A 200 0.75 0.93 26.00
CA ALA A 200 -0.56 1.05 25.39
C ALA A 200 -1.28 2.29 25.92
N GLY A 201 -1.89 3.07 25.03
CA GLY A 201 -2.63 4.28 25.38
C GLY A 201 -3.02 5.11 24.16
N ASP A 202 -3.57 6.30 24.40
CA ASP A 202 -3.97 7.20 23.36
C ASP A 202 -2.75 7.80 22.61
N ALA A 203 -2.93 8.09 21.33
CA ALA A 203 -1.85 8.60 20.48
C ALA A 203 -1.22 9.89 21.00
N GLU A 204 -2.00 10.79 21.62
CA GLU A 204 -1.51 12.03 22.22
C GLU A 204 -0.66 11.76 23.47
N GLN A 205 -1.11 10.84 24.32
CA GLN A 205 -0.39 10.44 25.53
C GLN A 205 0.94 9.79 25.17
N LEU A 206 0.94 8.92 24.15
CA LEU A 206 2.13 8.27 23.64
C LEU A 206 3.11 9.29 23.05
N ALA A 207 2.66 10.24 22.24
CA ALA A 207 3.50 11.28 21.65
C ALA A 207 4.14 12.17 22.73
N ASN A 208 3.38 12.56 23.75
CA ASN A 208 3.89 13.36 24.87
C ASN A 208 4.94 12.59 25.68
N TYR A 209 4.71 11.31 25.94
CA TYR A 209 5.67 10.46 26.64
C TYR A 209 6.91 10.20 25.79
N GLU A 210 6.76 9.97 24.50
CA GLU A 210 7.87 9.80 23.56
C GLU A 210 8.79 11.01 23.52
N GLN A 211 8.24 12.23 23.41
CA GLN A 211 9.04 13.47 23.45
C GLN A 211 9.83 13.62 24.75
N TRP A 212 9.27 13.17 25.88
CA TRP A 212 9.95 13.21 27.18
C TRP A 212 11.04 12.14 27.31
N LEU A 213 10.81 10.95 26.69
CA LEU A 213 11.69 9.78 26.81
C LEU A 213 12.88 9.83 25.85
N LEU A 214 12.68 10.22 24.58
CA LEU A 214 13.69 10.17 23.53
C LEU A 214 15.03 10.80 23.89
N PRO A 215 15.09 12.00 24.55
CA PRO A 215 16.35 12.62 24.95
C PRO A 215 17.12 11.84 26.02
N LYS A 216 16.49 10.91 26.72
CA LYS A 216 17.09 10.14 27.83
C LYS A 216 17.58 8.77 27.40
N LEU A 217 17.28 8.35 26.17
CA LEU A 217 17.67 7.06 25.65
C LEU A 217 19.17 7.02 25.33
N GLY A 218 19.87 6.05 25.89
CA GLY A 218 21.24 5.69 25.54
C GLY A 218 21.31 4.69 24.39
N PRO A 219 22.51 4.33 23.94
CA PRO A 219 22.71 3.37 22.84
C PRO A 219 22.16 1.95 23.15
N GLU A 220 22.00 1.61 24.43
CA GLU A 220 21.42 0.35 24.90
C GLU A 220 19.89 0.29 24.79
N HIS A 221 19.24 1.43 24.53
CA HIS A 221 17.80 1.54 24.49
C HIS A 221 17.30 1.71 23.06
N ARG A 222 16.24 1.01 22.68
CA ARG A 222 15.54 1.19 21.41
C ARG A 222 14.05 1.42 21.64
N TRP A 223 13.57 2.57 21.18
CA TRP A 223 12.14 2.86 21.11
C TRP A 223 11.62 2.42 19.74
N ILE A 224 10.76 1.41 19.74
CA ILE A 224 10.24 0.78 18.52
C ILE A 224 8.75 1.11 18.43
N GLY A 225 8.37 1.79 17.35
CA GLY A 225 6.98 2.04 16.97
C GLY A 225 6.55 1.12 15.83
N LEU A 226 5.27 1.13 15.55
CA LEU A 226 4.69 0.45 14.38
C LEU A 226 5.30 0.95 13.06
N ASP A 227 5.66 2.24 13.02
CA ASP A 227 6.17 2.94 11.84
C ASP A 227 7.69 2.78 11.66
N GLN A 228 8.39 2.19 12.63
CA GLN A 228 9.85 2.07 12.65
C GLN A 228 10.33 0.62 12.68
N ASP A 229 9.42 -0.32 12.50
CA ASP A 229 9.76 -1.73 12.44
C ASP A 229 10.33 -2.06 11.05
N ASP A 230 11.66 -2.21 10.95
CA ASP A 230 12.38 -2.65 9.74
C ASP A 230 12.05 -4.09 9.32
N SER A 231 11.05 -4.71 9.94
CA SER A 231 10.60 -6.03 9.56
C SER A 231 9.94 -6.05 8.18
N ALA A 232 10.01 -7.17 7.48
CA ALA A 232 9.34 -7.38 6.20
C ALA A 232 7.83 -7.10 6.30
N LEU A 233 7.22 -7.41 7.46
CA LEU A 233 5.81 -7.13 7.72
C LEU A 233 5.54 -5.62 7.85
N GLY A 234 6.37 -4.88 8.59
CA GLY A 234 6.24 -3.43 8.76
C GLY A 234 6.30 -2.71 7.42
N LYS A 235 7.28 -3.03 6.58
CA LYS A 235 7.40 -2.47 5.22
C LYS A 235 6.21 -2.82 4.32
N SER A 236 5.69 -4.04 4.43
CA SER A 236 4.52 -4.45 3.66
C SER A 236 3.24 -3.72 4.10
N LEU A 237 3.09 -3.46 5.39
CA LEU A 237 1.99 -2.66 5.95
C LEU A 237 2.10 -1.19 5.52
N GLU A 238 3.29 -0.60 5.57
CA GLU A 238 3.55 0.76 5.09
C GLU A 238 3.20 0.91 3.60
N ARG A 239 3.67 -0.02 2.75
CA ARG A 239 3.31 -0.05 1.33
C ARG A 239 1.80 -0.17 1.10
N SER A 240 1.12 -0.97 1.94
CA SER A 240 -0.34 -1.10 1.90
C SER A 240 -1.04 0.21 2.23
N GLN A 241 -0.60 0.93 3.27
CA GLN A 241 -1.13 2.24 3.63
C GLN A 241 -0.90 3.26 2.51
N GLN A 242 0.29 3.28 1.92
CA GLN A 242 0.60 4.15 0.77
C GLN A 242 -0.31 3.85 -0.42
N PHE A 243 -0.62 2.57 -0.69
CA PHE A 243 -1.55 2.20 -1.75
C PHE A 243 -3.00 2.61 -1.43
N LEU A 244 -3.45 2.50 -0.19
CA LEU A 244 -4.76 2.99 0.24
C LEU A 244 -4.89 4.50 0.06
N LEU A 245 -3.86 5.26 0.46
CA LEU A 245 -3.79 6.71 0.24
C LEU A 245 -3.80 7.06 -1.25
N LEU A 246 -3.05 6.32 -2.08
CA LEU A 246 -3.07 6.48 -3.54
C LEU A 246 -4.47 6.25 -4.10
N SER A 247 -5.14 5.18 -3.71
CA SER A 247 -6.49 4.85 -4.16
C SER A 247 -7.49 5.95 -3.80
N ALA A 248 -7.39 6.50 -2.58
CA ALA A 248 -8.21 7.63 -2.13
C ALA A 248 -7.92 8.90 -2.96
N LEU A 249 -6.64 9.20 -3.22
CA LEU A 249 -6.21 10.32 -4.07
C LEU A 249 -6.76 10.21 -5.50
N LEU A 250 -6.59 9.04 -6.12
CA LEU A 250 -7.07 8.78 -7.48
C LEU A 250 -8.58 8.92 -7.57
N THR A 251 -9.31 8.42 -6.57
CA THR A 251 -10.77 8.55 -6.48
C THR A 251 -11.19 10.02 -6.37
N LEU A 252 -10.49 10.79 -5.54
CA LEU A 252 -10.78 12.22 -5.39
C LEU A 252 -10.51 12.98 -6.69
N LEU A 253 -9.42 12.67 -7.39
CA LEU A 253 -9.13 13.26 -8.71
C LEU A 253 -10.19 12.91 -9.76
N LEU A 254 -10.66 11.65 -9.78
CA LEU A 254 -11.77 11.24 -10.63
C LEU A 254 -13.06 11.99 -10.28
N ALA A 255 -13.35 12.17 -9.00
CA ALA A 255 -14.50 12.95 -8.54
C ALA A 255 -14.40 14.43 -8.98
N VAL A 256 -13.22 15.05 -8.88
CA VAL A 256 -12.95 16.41 -9.39
C VAL A 256 -13.27 16.50 -10.88
N ALA A 257 -12.76 15.55 -11.66
CA ALA A 257 -13.01 15.51 -13.11
C ALA A 257 -14.51 15.36 -13.43
N ALA A 258 -15.22 14.49 -12.68
CA ALA A 258 -16.66 14.31 -12.83
C ALA A 258 -17.44 15.60 -12.57
N VAL A 259 -17.16 16.23 -11.45
CA VAL A 259 -17.81 17.48 -11.04
C VAL A 259 -17.52 18.59 -12.06
N ALA A 260 -16.27 18.66 -12.57
CA ALA A 260 -15.89 19.63 -13.60
C ALA A 260 -16.72 19.49 -14.88
N VAL A 261 -16.84 18.27 -15.38
CA VAL A 261 -17.63 17.97 -16.58
C VAL A 261 -19.12 18.24 -16.34
N ALA A 262 -19.65 17.76 -15.22
CA ALA A 262 -21.04 17.93 -14.84
C ALA A 262 -21.41 19.42 -14.71
N MET A 263 -20.58 20.20 -14.02
CA MET A 263 -20.83 21.63 -13.80
C MET A 263 -20.73 22.47 -15.09
N SER A 264 -19.74 22.13 -15.92
CA SER A 264 -19.63 22.75 -17.24
C SER A 264 -20.87 22.47 -18.11
N HIS A 265 -21.36 21.23 -18.07
CA HIS A 265 -22.57 20.84 -18.80
C HIS A 265 -23.82 21.54 -18.25
N TYR A 266 -24.00 21.58 -16.94
CA TYR A 266 -25.11 22.28 -16.29
C TYR A 266 -25.20 23.74 -16.73
N CYS A 267 -24.09 24.46 -16.63
CA CYS A 267 -24.07 25.88 -17.00
C CYS A 267 -24.36 26.12 -18.50
N ARG A 268 -23.76 25.27 -19.38
CA ARG A 268 -23.99 25.38 -20.84
C ARG A 268 -25.45 25.17 -21.21
N SER A 269 -26.13 24.20 -20.57
CA SER A 269 -27.54 23.91 -20.84
C SER A 269 -28.51 25.03 -20.39
N ARG A 270 -28.01 26.03 -19.65
CA ARG A 270 -28.80 27.12 -19.07
C ARG A 270 -28.55 28.50 -19.72
N TYR A 271 -27.62 28.60 -20.66
CA TYR A 271 -27.30 29.87 -21.27
C TYR A 271 -28.52 30.54 -21.94
N ASP A 272 -29.29 29.78 -22.70
CA ASP A 272 -30.45 30.29 -23.44
C ASP A 272 -31.58 30.66 -22.47
N LEU A 273 -31.82 29.90 -21.44
CA LEU A 273 -32.78 30.22 -20.39
C LEU A 273 -32.44 31.54 -19.69
N VAL A 274 -31.16 31.74 -19.32
CA VAL A 274 -30.71 32.99 -18.69
C VAL A 274 -30.83 34.18 -19.65
N ALA A 275 -30.52 33.96 -20.93
CA ALA A 275 -30.70 35.00 -21.96
C ALA A 275 -32.17 35.42 -22.08
N ILE A 276 -33.11 34.48 -22.15
CA ILE A 276 -34.56 34.73 -22.20
C ILE A 276 -35.03 35.45 -20.92
N LEU A 277 -34.64 35.00 -19.74
CA LEU A 277 -35.02 35.65 -18.47
C LEU A 277 -34.54 37.10 -18.40
N LYS A 278 -33.36 37.39 -18.93
CA LYS A 278 -32.83 38.76 -19.02
C LYS A 278 -33.61 39.63 -20.01
N THR A 279 -34.03 39.08 -21.15
CA THR A 279 -34.89 39.82 -22.10
C THR A 279 -36.26 40.10 -21.50
N LEU A 280 -36.78 39.28 -20.60
CA LEU A 280 -37.99 39.47 -19.82
C LEU A 280 -37.82 40.41 -18.61
N GLY A 281 -36.65 41.05 -18.43
CA GLY A 281 -36.37 42.04 -17.39
C GLY A 281 -35.87 41.49 -16.05
N ALA A 282 -35.50 40.22 -15.98
CA ALA A 282 -34.95 39.65 -14.73
C ALA A 282 -33.60 40.30 -14.34
N GLY A 283 -33.56 40.89 -13.15
CA GLY A 283 -32.34 41.49 -12.59
C GLY A 283 -31.26 40.47 -12.22
N ARG A 284 -29.99 40.95 -12.20
CA ARG A 284 -28.82 40.07 -11.84
C ARG A 284 -28.97 39.41 -10.48
N SER A 285 -29.56 40.10 -9.49
CA SER A 285 -29.76 39.55 -8.13
C SER A 285 -30.78 38.40 -8.12
N GLN A 286 -31.87 38.58 -8.87
CA GLN A 286 -32.90 37.52 -8.99
C GLN A 286 -32.39 36.29 -9.70
N LEU A 287 -31.67 36.47 -10.79
CA LEU A 287 -31.01 35.37 -11.51
C LEU A 287 -30.00 34.65 -10.65
N ARG A 288 -29.17 35.40 -9.90
CA ARG A 288 -28.22 34.80 -8.96
C ARG A 288 -28.90 33.93 -7.90
N LYS A 289 -29.95 34.46 -7.24
CA LYS A 289 -30.71 33.72 -6.23
C LYS A 289 -31.36 32.45 -6.82
N LEU A 290 -31.89 32.56 -8.04
CA LEU A 290 -32.54 31.44 -8.72
C LEU A 290 -31.55 30.32 -9.04
N ILE A 291 -30.41 30.63 -9.68
CA ILE A 291 -29.41 29.69 -10.16
C ILE A 291 -28.62 29.08 -8.99
N VAL A 292 -28.20 29.92 -8.02
CA VAL A 292 -27.53 29.41 -6.80
C VAL A 292 -28.47 28.53 -5.98
N GLY A 293 -29.73 28.93 -5.81
CA GLY A 293 -30.72 28.13 -5.10
C GLY A 293 -30.96 26.77 -5.77
N GLN A 294 -31.03 26.73 -7.09
CA GLN A 294 -31.17 25.49 -7.85
C GLN A 294 -29.94 24.62 -7.73
N TRP A 295 -28.75 25.21 -7.79
CA TRP A 295 -27.49 24.47 -7.61
C TRP A 295 -27.35 23.91 -6.20
N LEU A 296 -27.69 24.66 -5.15
CA LEU A 296 -27.68 24.19 -3.77
C LEU A 296 -28.68 23.03 -3.55
N LEU A 297 -29.88 23.13 -4.11
CA LEU A 297 -30.85 22.03 -4.08
C LEU A 297 -30.32 20.76 -4.79
N LEU A 298 -29.66 20.95 -5.93
CA LEU A 298 -29.06 19.85 -6.66
C LEU A 298 -27.93 19.19 -5.86
N LEU A 299 -27.06 20.03 -5.23
CA LEU A 299 -25.96 19.55 -4.39
C LEU A 299 -26.48 18.80 -3.16
N THR A 300 -27.44 19.37 -2.43
CA THR A 300 -28.03 18.71 -1.25
C THR A 300 -28.68 17.39 -1.60
N LEU A 301 -29.44 17.35 -2.69
CA LEU A 301 -30.05 16.10 -3.15
C LEU A 301 -29.00 15.08 -3.59
N SER A 302 -27.93 15.52 -4.25
CA SER A 302 -26.80 14.65 -4.64
C SER A 302 -26.05 14.11 -3.43
N VAL A 303 -25.85 14.91 -2.38
CA VAL A 303 -25.24 14.48 -1.12
C VAL A 303 -26.12 13.45 -0.42
N ILE A 304 -27.42 13.64 -0.35
CA ILE A 304 -28.35 12.70 0.29
C ILE A 304 -28.35 11.37 -0.50
N THR A 305 -28.62 11.42 -1.80
CA THR A 305 -28.68 10.22 -2.63
C THR A 305 -27.34 9.53 -2.79
N GLY A 306 -26.25 10.30 -2.95
CA GLY A 306 -24.89 9.80 -2.98
C GLY A 306 -24.45 9.21 -1.64
N GLY A 307 -24.86 9.83 -0.52
CA GLY A 307 -24.62 9.31 0.83
C GLY A 307 -25.30 7.96 1.05
N VAL A 308 -26.58 7.86 0.69
CA VAL A 308 -27.30 6.57 0.77
C VAL A 308 -26.68 5.50 -0.14
N ALA A 309 -26.35 5.88 -1.38
CA ALA A 309 -25.70 4.97 -2.32
C ALA A 309 -24.30 4.56 -1.85
N GLY A 310 -23.54 5.49 -1.27
CA GLY A 310 -22.21 5.24 -0.70
C GLY A 310 -22.26 4.27 0.47
N LEU A 311 -23.21 4.45 1.41
CA LEU A 311 -23.43 3.51 2.50
C LEU A 311 -23.88 2.13 2.03
N ALA A 312 -24.76 2.09 1.03
CA ALA A 312 -25.19 0.82 0.45
C ALA A 312 -24.00 0.09 -0.22
N LEU A 313 -23.17 0.84 -0.93
CA LEU A 313 -21.97 0.33 -1.57
C LEU A 313 -20.93 -0.14 -0.53
N GLU A 314 -20.70 0.63 0.53
CA GLU A 314 -19.85 0.25 1.66
C GLU A 314 -20.32 -1.07 2.28
N ARG A 315 -21.63 -1.21 2.58
CA ARG A 315 -22.19 -2.44 3.14
C ARG A 315 -22.06 -3.63 2.19
N LEU A 316 -22.31 -3.41 0.90
CA LEU A 316 -22.12 -4.45 -0.12
C LEU A 316 -20.67 -4.94 -0.15
N LEU A 317 -19.72 -4.01 -0.11
CA LEU A 317 -18.30 -4.34 -0.10
C LEU A 317 -17.89 -5.07 1.18
N LEU A 318 -18.40 -4.66 2.34
CA LEU A 318 -18.15 -5.36 3.60
C LEU A 318 -18.73 -6.79 3.58
N LEU A 319 -19.87 -7.02 2.95
CA LEU A 319 -20.42 -8.36 2.76
C LEU A 319 -19.51 -9.23 1.86
N VAL A 320 -18.96 -8.67 0.80
CA VAL A 320 -18.00 -9.35 -0.08
C VAL A 320 -16.67 -9.63 0.64
N LEU A 321 -16.22 -8.72 1.50
CA LEU A 321 -14.99 -8.85 2.27
C LEU A 321 -15.12 -9.75 3.50
N LYS A 322 -16.33 -9.93 4.06
CA LYS A 322 -16.58 -10.68 5.30
C LYS A 322 -15.97 -12.09 5.34
N PRO A 323 -16.04 -12.92 4.26
CA PRO A 323 -15.43 -14.26 4.28
C PRO A 323 -13.89 -14.23 4.24
N VAL A 324 -13.30 -13.06 4.01
CA VAL A 324 -11.87 -12.87 3.77
C VAL A 324 -11.17 -12.26 4.99
N LEU A 325 -11.90 -11.48 5.77
CA LEU A 325 -11.39 -10.81 6.96
C LEU A 325 -11.66 -11.65 8.20
N PRO A 326 -10.64 -12.00 9.01
CA PRO A 326 -10.80 -12.87 10.18
C PRO A 326 -11.57 -12.19 11.31
N ALA A 327 -11.55 -10.87 11.38
CA ALA A 327 -12.27 -10.09 12.38
C ALA A 327 -13.19 -9.06 11.72
N ALA A 328 -14.27 -8.70 12.40
CA ALA A 328 -15.12 -7.59 11.98
C ALA A 328 -14.30 -6.30 11.99
N LEU A 329 -14.19 -5.64 10.83
CA LEU A 329 -13.53 -4.35 10.73
C LEU A 329 -14.17 -3.33 11.70
N PRO A 330 -13.39 -2.48 12.36
CA PRO A 330 -13.90 -1.42 13.22
C PRO A 330 -14.87 -0.50 12.48
N ALA A 331 -15.73 0.18 13.22
CA ALA A 331 -16.65 1.15 12.62
C ALA A 331 -15.89 2.31 11.97
N ALA A 332 -16.36 2.76 10.80
CA ALA A 332 -15.81 3.94 10.15
C ALA A 332 -16.01 5.18 11.04
N SER A 333 -15.03 6.10 11.02
CA SER A 333 -15.15 7.40 11.68
C SER A 333 -16.13 8.32 10.95
N GLY A 334 -16.38 9.50 11.49
CA GLY A 334 -17.15 10.54 10.81
C GLY A 334 -16.36 11.27 9.70
N TRP A 335 -15.05 11.11 9.64
CA TRP A 335 -14.18 11.80 8.68
C TRP A 335 -14.54 11.55 7.22
N PRO A 336 -14.81 10.32 6.74
CA PRO A 336 -15.22 10.06 5.36
C PRO A 336 -16.46 10.86 4.93
N TRP A 337 -17.40 11.11 5.85
CA TRP A 337 -18.56 11.95 5.59
C TRP A 337 -18.18 13.41 5.38
N LEU A 338 -17.36 13.95 6.27
CA LEU A 338 -16.87 15.33 6.14
C LEU A 338 -16.10 15.52 4.83
N TRP A 339 -15.29 14.52 4.44
CA TRP A 339 -14.54 14.52 3.19
C TRP A 339 -15.46 14.44 1.97
N ALA A 340 -16.41 13.53 1.96
CA ALA A 340 -17.31 13.34 0.83
C ALA A 340 -18.17 14.62 0.59
N ILE A 341 -18.69 15.21 1.64
CA ILE A 341 -19.51 16.42 1.56
C ILE A 341 -18.65 17.65 1.29
N GLY A 342 -17.58 17.83 2.08
CA GLY A 342 -16.70 19.00 2.01
C GLY A 342 -15.95 19.06 0.68
N ALA A 343 -15.29 17.99 0.27
CA ALA A 343 -14.55 17.94 -0.98
C ALA A 343 -15.48 18.15 -2.17
N THR A 344 -16.61 17.44 -2.24
CA THR A 344 -17.57 17.61 -3.33
C THR A 344 -18.13 19.04 -3.36
N GLY A 345 -18.45 19.63 -2.20
CA GLY A 345 -18.94 21.00 -2.09
C GLY A 345 -17.91 22.05 -2.53
N VAL A 346 -16.69 21.96 -1.99
CA VAL A 346 -15.58 22.87 -2.31
C VAL A 346 -15.17 22.74 -3.78
N ILE A 347 -15.01 21.52 -4.27
CA ILE A 347 -14.63 21.25 -5.66
C ILE A 347 -15.72 21.77 -6.61
N SER A 348 -17.01 21.48 -6.33
CA SER A 348 -18.09 21.96 -7.18
C SER A 348 -18.21 23.49 -7.19
N LEU A 349 -17.91 24.14 -6.06
CA LEU A 349 -17.86 25.61 -5.99
C LEU A 349 -16.69 26.16 -6.83
N LEU A 350 -15.49 25.64 -6.63
CA LEU A 350 -14.28 26.14 -7.29
C LEU A 350 -14.33 25.91 -8.80
N VAL A 351 -14.59 24.66 -9.20
CA VAL A 351 -14.65 24.28 -10.61
C VAL A 351 -15.87 24.92 -11.29
N GLY A 352 -16.97 25.05 -10.56
CA GLY A 352 -18.21 25.64 -11.04
C GLY A 352 -18.21 27.17 -11.15
N LEU A 353 -17.33 27.86 -10.43
CA LEU A 353 -17.35 29.32 -10.33
C LEU A 353 -17.23 30.05 -11.71
N ARG A 354 -16.36 29.58 -12.58
CA ARG A 354 -16.18 30.15 -13.93
C ARG A 354 -17.38 29.88 -14.86
N PRO A 355 -17.83 28.64 -15.04
CA PRO A 355 -19.05 28.35 -15.79
C PRO A 355 -20.27 29.16 -15.26
N TYR A 356 -20.35 29.27 -13.93
CA TYR A 356 -21.41 30.05 -13.27
C TYR A 356 -21.33 31.57 -13.59
N ARG A 357 -20.11 32.14 -13.54
CA ARG A 357 -19.93 33.57 -13.94
C ARG A 357 -20.22 33.79 -15.42
N LEU A 358 -19.80 32.86 -16.30
CA LEU A 358 -20.16 32.89 -17.72
C LEU A 358 -21.68 32.87 -17.92
N LEU A 359 -22.37 32.04 -17.14
CA LEU A 359 -23.83 31.95 -17.17
C LEU A 359 -24.50 33.27 -16.77
N LEU A 360 -24.06 33.92 -15.70
CA LEU A 360 -24.57 35.20 -15.26
C LEU A 360 -24.20 36.35 -16.20
N ALA A 361 -23.07 36.28 -16.88
CA ALA A 361 -22.61 37.28 -17.84
C ALA A 361 -23.22 37.09 -19.23
N THR A 362 -24.02 36.03 -19.47
CA THR A 362 -24.68 35.78 -20.76
C THR A 362 -25.46 37.01 -21.23
N LEU A 363 -25.22 37.43 -22.47
CA LEU A 363 -25.85 38.61 -23.04
C LEU A 363 -27.27 38.29 -23.55
N PRO A 364 -28.28 39.20 -23.40
CA PRO A 364 -29.61 39.03 -23.99
C PRO A 364 -29.57 38.79 -25.50
N LEU A 365 -28.57 39.38 -26.16
CA LEU A 365 -28.35 39.24 -27.61
C LEU A 365 -28.19 37.81 -28.09
N ARG A 366 -27.84 36.88 -27.18
CA ARG A 366 -27.71 35.44 -27.46
C ARG A 366 -29.02 34.80 -27.92
N VAL A 367 -30.17 35.37 -27.57
CA VAL A 367 -31.49 34.92 -28.07
C VAL A 367 -31.57 35.06 -29.59
N LEU A 368 -30.95 36.12 -30.15
CA LEU A 368 -30.90 36.40 -31.59
C LEU A 368 -29.65 35.79 -32.27
N ARG A 369 -28.56 35.70 -31.57
CA ARG A 369 -27.27 35.22 -32.07
C ARG A 369 -26.63 34.25 -31.06
N GLN A 370 -26.70 32.96 -31.34
CA GLN A 370 -26.18 31.90 -30.42
C GLN A 370 -24.64 31.89 -30.27
N ASP A 371 -23.91 32.54 -31.18
CA ASP A 371 -22.44 32.56 -31.21
C ASP A 371 -21.81 33.56 -30.22
N VAL A 372 -22.62 34.45 -29.63
CA VAL A 372 -22.11 35.48 -28.73
C VAL A 372 -21.80 34.91 -27.36
N VAL A 373 -20.49 34.79 -27.06
CA VAL A 373 -19.99 34.33 -25.76
C VAL A 373 -19.52 35.52 -24.93
N ALA A 374 -19.98 35.59 -23.69
CA ALA A 374 -19.51 36.62 -22.76
C ALA A 374 -18.00 36.38 -22.42
N ASN A 375 -17.24 37.48 -22.48
CA ASN A 375 -15.83 37.44 -22.11
C ASN A 375 -15.69 37.60 -20.58
N VAL A 376 -15.44 36.49 -19.88
CA VAL A 376 -15.23 36.46 -18.44
C VAL A 376 -13.92 35.71 -18.18
N TRP A 377 -13.07 36.25 -17.38
CA TRP A 377 -11.77 35.77 -16.99
C TRP A 377 -11.07 34.81 -18.00
N PRO A 378 -9.93 35.19 -18.52
CA PRO A 378 -9.23 34.38 -19.50
C PRO A 378 -8.89 33.01 -18.88
N LEU A 379 -9.04 31.96 -19.67
CA LEU A 379 -8.78 30.56 -19.25
C LEU A 379 -7.35 30.38 -18.69
N LYS A 380 -6.44 31.22 -19.21
CA LYS A 380 -5.01 31.25 -18.79
C LYS A 380 -4.79 31.60 -17.30
N ILE A 381 -5.73 32.34 -16.67
CA ILE A 381 -5.66 32.73 -15.25
C ILE A 381 -6.47 31.74 -14.39
N TRP A 382 -7.60 31.29 -14.94
CA TRP A 382 -8.52 30.44 -14.19
C TRP A 382 -8.00 29.04 -13.92
N ILE A 383 -7.42 28.36 -14.93
CA ILE A 383 -6.89 27.02 -14.79
C ILE A 383 -5.81 26.97 -13.72
N PRO A 384 -4.76 27.82 -13.74
CA PRO A 384 -3.75 27.83 -12.68
C PRO A 384 -4.32 28.10 -11.29
N ALA A 385 -5.25 29.05 -11.18
CA ALA A 385 -5.87 29.40 -9.89
C ALA A 385 -6.63 28.22 -9.27
N VAL A 386 -7.45 27.53 -10.07
CA VAL A 386 -8.16 26.32 -9.60
C VAL A 386 -7.19 25.20 -9.30
N SER A 387 -6.17 25.01 -10.15
CA SER A 387 -5.15 23.98 -9.92
C SER A 387 -4.40 24.19 -8.60
N VAL A 388 -3.99 25.44 -8.30
CA VAL A 388 -3.31 25.76 -7.03
C VAL A 388 -4.20 25.45 -5.82
N VAL A 389 -5.49 25.80 -5.89
CA VAL A 389 -6.40 25.52 -4.76
C VAL A 389 -6.68 24.03 -4.61
N VAL A 390 -6.86 23.30 -5.71
CA VAL A 390 -7.05 21.83 -5.68
C VAL A 390 -5.79 21.15 -5.16
N VAL A 391 -4.60 21.54 -5.64
CA VAL A 391 -3.32 21.01 -5.15
C VAL A 391 -3.11 21.35 -3.68
N GLY A 392 -3.42 22.59 -3.27
CA GLY A 392 -3.35 23.00 -1.87
C GLY A 392 -4.29 22.20 -0.96
N LEU A 393 -5.52 21.96 -1.41
CA LEU A 393 -6.48 21.10 -0.69
C LEU A 393 -5.98 19.67 -0.59
N LEU A 394 -5.46 19.12 -1.67
CA LEU A 394 -4.90 17.77 -1.69
C LEU A 394 -3.63 17.66 -0.82
N ALA A 395 -2.77 18.67 -0.85
CA ALA A 395 -1.57 18.71 -0.01
C ALA A 395 -1.91 18.82 1.49
N TRP A 396 -2.94 19.61 1.81
CA TRP A 396 -3.44 19.68 3.19
C TRP A 396 -4.04 18.35 3.66
N LEU A 397 -4.75 17.65 2.78
CA LEU A 397 -5.35 16.34 3.03
C LEU A 397 -4.33 15.22 3.26
N LEU A 398 -3.30 15.18 2.42
CA LEU A 398 -2.34 14.06 2.32
C LEU A 398 -0.99 14.39 2.96
N GLY A 399 -0.90 15.51 3.69
CA GLY A 399 0.31 15.89 4.42
C GLY A 399 1.53 16.19 3.54
N GLY A 400 1.35 16.51 2.25
CA GLY A 400 2.47 16.81 1.34
C GLY A 400 3.32 15.60 0.96
N SER A 401 2.78 14.40 1.05
CA SER A 401 3.47 13.14 0.76
C SER A 401 4.12 13.11 -0.65
N PRO A 402 5.25 12.40 -0.85
CA PRO A 402 5.86 12.20 -2.17
C PRO A 402 4.90 11.59 -3.20
N LEU A 403 3.93 10.81 -2.73
CA LEU A 403 2.86 10.21 -3.53
C LEU A 403 1.98 11.26 -4.22
N LEU A 404 1.59 12.33 -3.51
CA LEU A 404 0.83 13.43 -4.09
C LEU A 404 1.60 14.10 -5.23
N TRP A 405 2.86 14.41 -5.00
CA TRP A 405 3.70 15.11 -5.98
C TRP A 405 3.97 14.26 -7.23
N SER A 406 4.14 12.94 -7.10
CA SER A 406 4.35 12.04 -8.24
C SER A 406 3.09 11.91 -9.11
N VAL A 407 1.90 11.80 -8.51
CA VAL A 407 0.64 11.77 -9.25
C VAL A 407 0.34 13.12 -9.91
N LEU A 408 0.60 14.24 -9.23
CA LEU A 408 0.44 15.56 -9.80
C LEU A 408 1.41 15.82 -10.95
N ALA A 409 2.67 15.38 -10.84
CA ALA A 409 3.64 15.47 -11.93
C ALA A 409 3.14 14.71 -13.16
N GLY A 410 2.64 13.48 -12.97
CA GLY A 410 2.01 12.70 -14.04
C GLY A 410 0.82 13.41 -14.67
N ALA A 411 -0.03 14.05 -13.86
CA ALA A 411 -1.18 14.82 -14.35
C ALA A 411 -0.77 16.10 -15.13
N VAL A 412 0.30 16.79 -14.72
CA VAL A 412 0.85 17.94 -15.44
C VAL A 412 1.44 17.50 -16.79
N VAL A 413 2.24 16.42 -16.78
CA VAL A 413 2.79 15.84 -18.02
C VAL A 413 1.65 15.43 -18.95
N LEU A 414 0.61 14.79 -18.44
CA LEU A 414 -0.59 14.45 -19.20
C LEU A 414 -1.24 15.69 -19.83
N ALA A 415 -1.42 16.76 -19.06
CA ALA A 415 -2.04 18.00 -19.55
C ALA A 415 -1.21 18.65 -20.69
N LEU A 416 0.12 18.66 -20.54
CA LEU A 416 1.03 19.14 -21.58
C LEU A 416 0.97 18.26 -22.83
N LEU A 417 0.97 16.94 -22.65
CA LEU A 417 0.85 15.97 -23.75
C LEU A 417 -0.51 16.06 -24.44
N CYS A 418 -1.61 16.25 -23.71
CA CYS A 418 -2.93 16.49 -24.30
C CYS A 418 -2.92 17.73 -25.20
N GLY A 419 -2.23 18.80 -24.77
CA GLY A 419 -2.05 20.01 -25.59
C GLY A 419 -1.21 19.75 -26.84
N LEU A 420 -0.03 19.17 -26.67
CA LEU A 420 0.92 18.91 -27.77
C LEU A 420 0.42 17.86 -28.76
N VAL A 421 0.03 16.69 -28.24
CA VAL A 421 -0.44 15.56 -29.06
C VAL A 421 -1.77 15.90 -29.71
N GLY A 422 -2.68 16.55 -28.96
CA GLY A 422 -3.96 16.99 -29.47
C GLY A 422 -3.77 18.01 -30.62
N TRP A 423 -2.88 18.96 -30.47
CA TRP A 423 -2.57 19.94 -31.49
C TRP A 423 -1.82 19.33 -32.69
N GLY A 424 -0.85 18.47 -32.42
CA GLY A 424 -0.11 17.71 -33.45
C GLY A 424 -1.03 16.76 -34.24
N LEU A 425 -1.96 16.08 -33.55
CA LEU A 425 -2.95 15.23 -34.19
C LEU A 425 -3.91 16.03 -35.09
N LEU A 426 -4.40 17.15 -34.59
CA LEU A 426 -5.25 18.05 -35.40
C LEU A 426 -4.50 18.55 -36.63
N TRP A 427 -3.22 18.86 -36.52
CA TRP A 427 -2.37 19.23 -37.61
C TRP A 427 -2.12 18.07 -38.62
N LEU A 428 -1.82 16.86 -38.10
CA LEU A 428 -1.65 15.65 -38.88
C LEU A 428 -2.93 15.28 -39.62
N LEU A 429 -4.06 15.32 -38.93
CA LEU A 429 -5.37 14.99 -39.50
C LEU A 429 -5.79 15.96 -40.62
N LYS A 430 -5.32 17.22 -40.60
CA LYS A 430 -5.51 18.17 -41.70
C LYS A 430 -4.77 17.74 -42.98
N ARG A 431 -3.67 17.01 -42.87
CA ARG A 431 -2.85 16.58 -44.00
C ARG A 431 -3.24 15.23 -44.57
N LEU A 432 -4.00 14.42 -43.79
CA LEU A 432 -4.40 13.09 -44.19
C LEU A 432 -5.62 13.13 -45.14
N THR A 433 -5.42 12.67 -46.37
CA THR A 433 -6.51 12.45 -47.33
C THR A 433 -7.13 11.06 -47.06
N LEU A 434 -8.20 11.05 -46.23
CA LEU A 434 -8.87 9.82 -45.87
C LEU A 434 -9.86 9.41 -46.97
N LYS A 435 -9.76 8.18 -47.51
CA LYS A 435 -10.64 7.66 -48.55
C LYS A 435 -12.01 7.26 -48.02
N ALA A 436 -12.10 6.78 -46.78
CA ALA A 436 -13.37 6.33 -46.16
C ALA A 436 -14.23 7.51 -45.69
N LEU A 437 -15.42 7.67 -46.22
CA LEU A 437 -16.35 8.76 -45.92
C LEU A 437 -16.65 8.88 -44.39
N PRO A 438 -16.96 7.77 -43.64
CA PRO A 438 -17.23 7.87 -42.21
C PRO A 438 -16.04 8.43 -41.41
N LEU A 439 -14.83 8.01 -41.77
CA LEU A 439 -13.59 8.43 -41.08
C LEU A 439 -13.28 9.90 -41.38
N ARG A 440 -13.48 10.32 -42.62
CA ARG A 440 -13.31 11.72 -43.04
C ARG A 440 -14.28 12.64 -42.34
N LEU A 441 -15.55 12.24 -42.20
CA LEU A 441 -16.56 13.00 -41.47
C LEU A 441 -16.24 13.11 -39.97
N ALA A 442 -15.78 12.01 -39.35
CA ALA A 442 -15.36 11.99 -37.94
C ALA A 442 -14.18 12.94 -37.73
N VAL A 443 -13.15 12.87 -38.55
CA VAL A 443 -11.97 13.75 -38.49
C VAL A 443 -12.31 15.21 -38.71
N ASN A 444 -13.09 15.54 -39.76
CA ASN A 444 -13.50 16.89 -40.02
C ASN A 444 -14.29 17.52 -38.87
N ARG A 445 -15.05 16.73 -38.16
CA ARG A 445 -15.75 17.15 -36.96
C ARG A 445 -14.81 17.46 -35.79
N LEU A 446 -13.87 16.59 -35.51
CA LEU A 446 -12.84 16.80 -34.47
C LEU A 446 -12.05 18.10 -34.74
N LEU A 447 -11.81 18.41 -36.03
CA LEU A 447 -11.12 19.62 -36.47
C LEU A 447 -11.97 20.91 -36.38
N ARG A 448 -13.29 20.82 -36.54
CA ARG A 448 -14.17 22.01 -36.49
C ARG A 448 -14.35 22.58 -35.08
N GLN A 449 -14.24 21.75 -34.04
CA GLN A 449 -14.40 22.17 -32.63
C GLN A 449 -13.17 21.77 -31.79
N PRO A 450 -12.00 22.36 -32.06
CA PRO A 450 -10.73 21.91 -31.46
C PRO A 450 -10.73 21.97 -29.91
N TRP A 451 -11.30 23.03 -29.34
CA TRP A 451 -11.34 23.18 -27.88
C TRP A 451 -12.27 22.17 -27.18
N SER A 452 -13.39 21.81 -27.82
CA SER A 452 -14.26 20.75 -27.31
C SER A 452 -13.59 19.37 -27.39
N THR A 453 -12.90 19.10 -28.49
CA THR A 453 -12.14 17.87 -28.72
C THR A 453 -10.99 17.75 -27.72
N LEU A 454 -10.20 18.80 -27.51
CA LEU A 454 -9.09 18.82 -26.54
C LEU A 454 -9.60 18.60 -25.11
N SER A 455 -10.72 19.22 -24.73
CA SER A 455 -11.28 19.04 -23.39
C SER A 455 -11.79 17.61 -23.15
N GLN A 456 -12.40 16.98 -24.16
CA GLN A 456 -12.82 15.57 -24.10
C GLN A 456 -11.61 14.64 -24.04
N LEU A 457 -10.60 14.88 -24.88
CA LEU A 457 -9.36 14.13 -24.89
C LEU A 457 -8.68 14.19 -23.52
N ALA A 458 -8.55 15.39 -22.93
CA ALA A 458 -7.95 15.55 -21.61
C ALA A 458 -8.73 14.79 -20.52
N ALA A 459 -10.07 14.88 -20.54
CA ALA A 459 -10.91 14.20 -19.56
C ALA A 459 -10.82 12.67 -19.66
N PHE A 460 -10.86 12.12 -20.88
CA PHE A 460 -10.69 10.68 -21.10
C PHE A 460 -9.28 10.20 -20.78
N SER A 461 -8.26 10.95 -21.21
CA SER A 461 -6.85 10.60 -20.92
C SER A 461 -6.57 10.59 -19.42
N LEU A 462 -7.08 11.56 -18.68
CA LEU A 462 -6.94 11.58 -17.21
C LEU A 462 -7.60 10.37 -16.57
N SER A 463 -8.82 10.04 -16.99
CA SER A 463 -9.54 8.87 -16.45
C SER A 463 -8.81 7.56 -16.75
N PHE A 464 -8.32 7.38 -17.98
CA PHE A 464 -7.53 6.19 -18.35
C PHE A 464 -6.18 6.13 -17.63
N MET A 465 -5.49 7.25 -17.47
CA MET A 465 -4.23 7.32 -16.72
C MET A 465 -4.43 6.89 -15.26
N LEU A 466 -5.43 7.44 -14.59
CA LEU A 466 -5.68 7.15 -13.18
C LEU A 466 -6.07 5.67 -12.97
N LEU A 467 -6.88 5.12 -13.87
CA LEU A 467 -7.22 3.68 -13.84
C LEU A 467 -6.00 2.80 -14.12
N ALA A 468 -5.16 3.18 -15.08
CA ALA A 468 -3.94 2.44 -15.41
C ALA A 468 -2.95 2.42 -14.25
N LEU A 469 -2.72 3.59 -13.60
CA LEU A 469 -1.87 3.69 -12.41
C LEU A 469 -2.30 2.70 -11.33
N LEU A 470 -3.60 2.67 -11.05
CA LEU A 470 -4.14 1.81 -10.01
C LEU A 470 -3.97 0.32 -10.35
N LEU A 471 -4.28 -0.07 -11.61
CA LEU A 471 -4.22 -1.47 -12.04
C LEU A 471 -2.78 -2.00 -12.11
N VAL A 472 -1.84 -1.19 -12.60
CA VAL A 472 -0.42 -1.60 -12.71
C VAL A 472 0.22 -1.71 -11.35
N LEU A 473 0.07 -0.69 -10.49
CA LEU A 473 0.64 -0.72 -9.15
C LEU A 473 0.07 -1.87 -8.31
N ARG A 474 -1.23 -2.17 -8.45
CA ARG A 474 -1.81 -3.36 -7.83
C ARG A 474 -1.11 -4.63 -8.29
N GLY A 475 -0.93 -4.79 -9.62
CA GLY A 475 -0.25 -5.95 -10.19
C GLY A 475 1.16 -6.09 -9.63
N ASP A 476 1.96 -5.04 -9.70
CA ASP A 476 3.34 -5.01 -9.20
C ASP A 476 3.43 -5.34 -7.70
N LEU A 477 2.51 -4.81 -6.90
CA LEU A 477 2.48 -5.06 -5.46
C LEU A 477 2.16 -6.52 -5.15
N LEU A 478 1.14 -7.08 -5.83
CA LEU A 478 0.73 -8.48 -5.63
C LEU A 478 1.80 -9.46 -6.12
N ASP A 479 2.38 -9.21 -7.29
CA ASP A 479 3.43 -10.07 -7.87
C ASP A 479 4.66 -10.12 -6.95
N ARG A 480 5.06 -8.99 -6.37
CA ARG A 480 6.19 -8.94 -5.42
C ARG A 480 5.87 -9.65 -4.12
N TRP A 481 4.68 -9.49 -3.57
CA TRP A 481 4.28 -10.23 -2.38
C TRP A 481 4.28 -11.75 -2.60
N GLN A 482 3.82 -12.21 -3.76
CA GLN A 482 3.88 -13.61 -4.12
C GLN A 482 5.31 -14.11 -4.31
N GLN A 483 6.21 -13.26 -4.82
CA GLN A 483 7.63 -13.60 -4.97
C GLN A 483 8.37 -13.65 -3.63
N GLN A 484 7.97 -12.84 -2.64
CA GLN A 484 8.55 -12.86 -1.29
C GLN A 484 8.24 -14.16 -0.54
N LEU A 485 7.09 -14.76 -0.78
CA LEU A 485 6.63 -15.97 -0.13
C LEU A 485 6.30 -17.08 -1.16
N PRO A 486 7.29 -17.63 -1.90
CA PRO A 486 7.02 -18.70 -2.84
C PRO A 486 6.40 -19.91 -2.11
N PRO A 487 5.44 -20.61 -2.72
CA PRO A 487 4.79 -21.77 -2.10
C PRO A 487 5.76 -22.88 -1.66
N GLN A 488 6.95 -22.90 -2.23
CA GLN A 488 8.00 -23.89 -1.93
C GLN A 488 9.10 -23.35 -1.01
N SER A 489 8.92 -22.18 -0.39
CA SER A 489 9.90 -21.64 0.56
C SER A 489 10.15 -22.63 1.71
N PRO A 490 11.41 -22.75 2.17
CA PRO A 490 11.71 -23.53 3.37
C PRO A 490 10.91 -23.00 4.56
N ASN A 491 10.39 -23.91 5.38
CA ASN A 491 9.67 -23.56 6.61
C ASN A 491 10.47 -23.93 7.87
N TYR A 492 11.61 -24.60 7.71
CA TYR A 492 12.52 -24.96 8.79
C TYR A 492 13.96 -24.61 8.45
N PHE A 493 14.71 -24.13 9.44
CA PHE A 493 16.14 -23.92 9.38
C PHE A 493 16.85 -24.79 10.41
N LEU A 494 17.98 -25.35 10.04
CA LEU A 494 18.92 -26.00 10.95
C LEU A 494 20.13 -25.09 11.10
N ILE A 495 20.49 -24.80 12.34
CA ILE A 495 21.59 -23.94 12.73
C ILE A 495 22.49 -24.65 13.71
N ASN A 496 23.74 -24.21 13.84
CA ASN A 496 24.73 -24.81 14.71
C ASN A 496 25.03 -26.29 14.36
N ILE A 497 25.01 -26.61 13.07
CA ILE A 497 25.45 -27.89 12.58
C ILE A 497 26.99 -27.92 12.68
N ALA A 498 27.56 -28.86 13.41
CA ALA A 498 29.01 -29.03 13.44
C ALA A 498 29.50 -29.60 12.08
N PRO A 499 30.75 -29.34 11.66
CA PRO A 499 31.28 -29.84 10.40
C PRO A 499 31.12 -31.36 10.22
N GLU A 500 31.30 -32.12 11.30
CA GLU A 500 31.17 -33.57 11.33
C GLU A 500 29.72 -34.04 11.14
N GLN A 501 28.75 -33.20 11.47
CA GLN A 501 27.33 -33.52 11.40
C GLN A 501 26.70 -33.22 10.03
N ILE A 502 27.41 -32.55 9.11
CA ILE A 502 26.88 -32.18 7.80
C ILE A 502 26.40 -33.39 7.01
N VAL A 503 27.26 -34.40 6.88
CA VAL A 503 26.93 -35.62 6.13
C VAL A 503 25.80 -36.41 6.80
N PRO A 504 25.86 -36.70 8.14
CA PRO A 504 24.75 -37.34 8.83
C PRO A 504 23.40 -36.61 8.69
N VAL A 505 23.38 -35.30 8.88
CA VAL A 505 22.14 -34.49 8.74
C VAL A 505 21.61 -34.56 7.31
N LYS A 506 22.49 -34.46 6.31
CA LYS A 506 22.11 -34.56 4.91
C LYS A 506 21.50 -35.92 4.57
N THR A 507 22.08 -36.99 5.08
CA THR A 507 21.59 -38.37 4.92
C THR A 507 20.24 -38.54 5.58
N PHE A 508 20.08 -38.08 6.82
CA PHE A 508 18.83 -38.14 7.58
C PHE A 508 17.68 -37.42 6.83
N LEU A 509 17.93 -36.21 6.30
CA LEU A 509 16.93 -35.49 5.53
C LEU A 509 16.57 -36.19 4.22
N ALA A 510 17.55 -36.78 3.54
CA ALA A 510 17.34 -37.55 2.31
C ALA A 510 16.52 -38.86 2.56
N GLU A 511 16.76 -39.57 3.66
CA GLU A 511 15.99 -40.77 4.06
C GLU A 511 14.50 -40.43 4.27
N HIS A 512 14.21 -39.23 4.75
CA HIS A 512 12.86 -38.73 4.93
C HIS A 512 12.32 -38.00 3.68
N GLN A 513 12.93 -38.23 2.52
CA GLN A 513 12.51 -37.61 1.22
C GLN A 513 12.45 -36.06 1.25
N THR A 514 13.28 -35.48 2.10
CA THR A 514 13.35 -34.03 2.27
C THR A 514 14.61 -33.50 1.62
N ARG A 515 14.47 -32.54 0.72
CA ARG A 515 15.60 -31.90 0.04
C ARG A 515 16.10 -30.74 0.90
N ALA A 516 17.31 -30.84 1.43
CA ALA A 516 17.99 -29.73 2.06
C ALA A 516 18.43 -28.69 1.02
N ALA A 517 18.38 -27.42 1.37
CA ALA A 517 19.04 -26.37 0.63
C ALA A 517 20.58 -26.48 0.78
N GLU A 518 21.29 -25.56 0.19
CA GLU A 518 22.73 -25.45 0.33
C GLU A 518 23.13 -25.27 1.81
N PHE A 519 24.22 -25.87 2.20
CA PHE A 519 24.80 -25.73 3.55
C PHE A 519 25.74 -24.53 3.52
N TYR A 520 25.45 -23.52 4.35
CA TYR A 520 26.27 -22.33 4.48
C TYR A 520 27.09 -22.37 5.77
N PRO A 521 28.41 -22.18 5.71
CA PRO A 521 29.22 -22.02 6.91
C PRO A 521 28.94 -20.64 7.56
N ILE A 522 28.92 -20.62 8.88
CA ILE A 522 28.77 -19.40 9.68
C ILE A 522 29.96 -19.22 10.58
N VAL A 523 30.62 -18.10 10.47
CA VAL A 523 31.67 -17.65 11.38
C VAL A 523 31.16 -16.38 12.06
N ARG A 524 31.21 -16.35 13.39
CA ARG A 524 30.83 -15.15 14.16
C ARG A 524 32.02 -14.25 14.33
N ALA A 525 31.91 -13.02 13.95
CA ALA A 525 32.94 -12.00 14.17
C ALA A 525 32.34 -10.59 14.25
N ARG A 526 33.00 -9.69 14.92
CA ARG A 526 32.60 -8.28 15.04
C ARG A 526 33.46 -7.44 14.10
N LEU A 527 32.81 -6.53 13.36
CA LEU A 527 33.51 -5.52 12.55
C LEU A 527 34.08 -4.44 13.48
N THR A 528 35.41 -4.37 13.63
CA THR A 528 36.07 -3.50 14.60
C THR A 528 36.78 -2.30 13.97
N GLN A 529 37.23 -2.42 12.70
CA GLN A 529 37.92 -1.31 12.03
C GLN A 529 37.52 -1.22 10.55
N ILE A 530 37.46 0.02 10.05
CA ILE A 530 37.30 0.33 8.63
C ILE A 530 38.47 1.22 8.24
N ASN A 531 39.29 0.80 7.29
CA ASN A 531 40.51 1.49 6.87
C ASN A 531 41.45 1.83 8.03
N GLY A 532 41.55 0.94 9.06
CA GLY A 532 42.37 1.13 10.24
C GLY A 532 41.80 2.08 11.28
N GLN A 533 40.59 2.63 11.04
CA GLN A 533 39.88 3.46 12.03
C GLN A 533 38.92 2.59 12.84
N SER A 534 38.98 2.71 14.19
CA SER A 534 38.08 1.99 15.08
C SER A 534 36.62 2.40 14.82
N THR A 535 35.75 1.42 14.87
CA THR A 535 34.29 1.60 14.76
C THR A 535 33.63 1.90 16.12
N ASP A 536 34.38 1.95 17.20
CA ASP A 536 33.88 2.21 18.54
C ASP A 536 33.19 3.58 18.62
N GLY A 537 32.01 3.63 19.21
CA GLY A 537 31.20 4.85 19.31
C GLY A 537 30.28 5.13 18.12
N ASN A 538 30.32 4.34 17.08
CA ASN A 538 29.32 4.42 15.99
C ASN A 538 27.98 3.81 16.44
N LYS A 539 26.88 4.49 16.09
CA LYS A 539 25.51 4.09 16.49
C LYS A 539 24.90 2.99 15.62
N ASP A 540 25.57 2.54 14.55
CA ASP A 540 25.02 1.48 13.69
C ASP A 540 25.02 0.14 14.44
N GLU A 541 23.87 -0.53 14.42
CA GLU A 541 23.66 -1.80 15.13
C GLU A 541 24.59 -2.91 14.61
N ALA A 542 24.94 -2.90 13.34
CA ALA A 542 25.83 -3.89 12.75
C ALA A 542 27.26 -3.84 13.34
N LEU A 543 27.69 -2.70 13.88
CA LEU A 543 28.99 -2.51 14.52
C LEU A 543 28.99 -2.90 16.00
N ASN A 544 27.82 -2.89 16.62
CA ASN A 544 27.64 -3.16 18.05
C ASN A 544 27.27 -4.61 18.38
N ARG A 545 27.25 -5.49 17.37
CA ARG A 545 26.96 -6.93 17.53
C ARG A 545 27.92 -7.78 16.73
N GLU A 546 27.97 -9.05 17.06
CA GLU A 546 28.60 -10.06 16.22
C GLU A 546 27.80 -10.24 14.93
N LEU A 547 28.50 -10.26 13.81
CA LEU A 547 27.93 -10.54 12.51
C LEU A 547 28.16 -12.01 12.16
N ASN A 548 27.20 -12.58 11.47
CA ASN A 548 27.36 -13.89 10.86
C ASN A 548 28.04 -13.67 9.49
N LEU A 549 29.28 -14.10 9.39
CA LEU A 549 30.06 -14.12 8.16
C LEU A 549 29.94 -15.49 7.50
N THR A 550 30.02 -15.54 6.19
CA THR A 550 30.04 -16.79 5.44
C THR A 550 31.08 -16.74 4.34
N TRP A 551 31.41 -17.92 3.80
CA TRP A 551 32.14 -18.01 2.55
C TRP A 551 31.37 -18.88 1.53
N SER A 552 31.53 -18.57 0.25
CA SER A 552 30.91 -19.34 -0.83
C SER A 552 31.69 -19.14 -2.12
N GLU A 553 31.87 -20.23 -2.88
CA GLU A 553 32.44 -20.19 -4.22
C GLU A 553 31.44 -19.66 -5.23
N GLN A 554 30.17 -19.97 -5.03
CA GLN A 554 29.08 -19.54 -5.91
C GLN A 554 28.35 -18.36 -5.28
N ARG A 555 28.01 -17.40 -6.13
CA ARG A 555 27.16 -16.28 -5.70
C ARG A 555 25.73 -16.79 -5.51
N PRO A 556 25.10 -16.51 -4.36
CA PRO A 556 23.68 -16.82 -4.22
C PRO A 556 22.85 -16.14 -5.33
N ASP A 557 21.98 -16.88 -6.00
CA ASP A 557 21.20 -16.40 -7.16
C ASP A 557 20.34 -15.17 -6.81
N HIS A 558 19.92 -15.07 -5.55
CA HIS A 558 19.09 -13.98 -5.03
C HIS A 558 19.90 -12.75 -4.57
N ASN A 559 21.22 -12.76 -4.74
CA ASN A 559 22.12 -11.63 -4.41
C ASN A 559 22.80 -11.07 -5.68
N PRO A 560 22.12 -10.24 -6.50
CA PRO A 560 22.72 -9.65 -7.70
C PRO A 560 23.88 -8.73 -7.34
N LEU A 561 24.90 -8.75 -8.17
CA LEU A 561 26.07 -7.86 -8.06
C LEU A 561 25.67 -6.44 -8.50
N VAL A 562 25.96 -5.45 -7.67
CA VAL A 562 25.75 -4.03 -7.96
C VAL A 562 27.00 -3.40 -8.53
N ALA A 563 28.18 -3.73 -7.94
CA ALA A 563 29.45 -3.20 -8.39
C ALA A 563 30.58 -4.19 -8.03
N GLY A 564 31.69 -4.10 -8.75
CA GLY A 564 32.87 -4.95 -8.55
C GLY A 564 32.84 -6.27 -9.30
N SER A 565 33.58 -7.27 -8.83
CA SER A 565 33.71 -8.58 -9.47
C SER A 565 33.43 -9.73 -8.52
N TRP A 566 32.94 -10.84 -9.05
CA TRP A 566 32.69 -12.10 -8.34
C TRP A 566 33.44 -13.26 -9.05
N PRO A 567 33.99 -14.23 -8.34
CA PRO A 567 34.11 -14.35 -6.89
C PRO A 567 35.19 -13.44 -6.28
N PRO A 568 35.11 -13.07 -4.98
CA PRO A 568 36.21 -12.39 -4.30
C PRO A 568 37.44 -13.29 -4.25
N LYS A 569 38.64 -12.70 -4.37
CA LYS A 569 39.90 -13.42 -4.31
C LYS A 569 40.35 -13.60 -2.84
N SER A 570 41.42 -14.39 -2.63
CA SER A 570 42.01 -14.49 -1.27
C SER A 570 42.36 -13.10 -0.73
N GLY A 571 41.96 -12.82 0.52
CA GLY A 571 42.10 -11.51 1.14
C GLY A 571 41.06 -10.45 0.71
N GLU A 572 40.06 -10.82 -0.08
CA GLU A 572 38.97 -9.96 -0.48
C GLU A 572 37.64 -10.40 0.13
N VAL A 573 36.66 -9.49 0.15
CA VAL A 573 35.30 -9.76 0.67
C VAL A 573 34.26 -9.03 -0.16
N SER A 574 33.09 -9.63 -0.30
CA SER A 574 31.90 -9.00 -0.90
C SER A 574 30.98 -8.49 0.22
N ILE A 575 30.55 -7.21 0.12
CA ILE A 575 29.69 -6.54 1.11
C ILE A 575 28.27 -6.34 0.56
N GLU A 576 27.30 -6.28 1.46
CA GLU A 576 25.93 -5.91 1.17
C GLU A 576 25.79 -4.39 0.97
N GLU A 577 24.99 -3.98 -0.05
CA GLU A 577 24.83 -2.58 -0.48
C GLU A 577 24.35 -1.65 0.62
N GLY A 578 23.31 -2.03 1.38
CA GLY A 578 22.73 -1.20 2.41
C GLY A 578 23.70 -0.94 3.56
N LEU A 579 24.46 -1.97 3.97
CA LEU A 579 25.52 -1.82 4.99
C LEU A 579 26.66 -0.97 4.47
N ALA A 580 27.07 -1.17 3.21
CA ALA A 580 28.11 -0.37 2.59
C ALA A 580 27.76 1.12 2.56
N GLN A 581 26.50 1.45 2.20
CA GLN A 581 26.02 2.83 2.17
C GLN A 581 25.93 3.44 3.57
N ARG A 582 25.40 2.74 4.57
CA ARG A 582 25.28 3.23 5.95
C ARG A 582 26.63 3.50 6.61
N LEU A 583 27.60 2.63 6.37
CA LEU A 583 28.94 2.77 6.92
C LEU A 583 29.91 3.54 6.04
N GLY A 584 29.50 3.97 4.84
CA GLY A 584 30.32 4.70 3.89
C GLY A 584 31.47 3.87 3.28
N ILE A 585 31.35 2.53 3.28
CA ILE A 585 32.34 1.58 2.77
C ILE A 585 32.29 1.53 1.23
N LYS A 586 33.44 1.65 0.59
CA LYS A 586 33.60 1.60 -0.87
C LYS A 586 34.43 0.39 -1.30
N ILE A 587 34.33 0.06 -2.58
CA ILE A 587 35.22 -0.94 -3.18
C ILE A 587 36.67 -0.45 -3.04
N GLY A 588 37.52 -1.33 -2.49
CA GLY A 588 38.91 -1.03 -2.21
C GLY A 588 39.22 -0.74 -0.75
N ASP A 589 38.20 -0.45 0.07
CA ASP A 589 38.38 -0.25 1.52
C ASP A 589 38.72 -1.57 2.22
N THR A 590 39.47 -1.46 3.32
CA THR A 590 39.84 -2.61 4.14
C THR A 590 38.96 -2.66 5.38
N VAL A 591 38.35 -3.80 5.64
CA VAL A 591 37.50 -4.08 6.80
C VAL A 591 38.19 -5.12 7.69
N THR A 592 38.24 -4.85 8.99
CA THR A 592 38.89 -5.73 9.98
C THR A 592 37.85 -6.27 10.94
N PHE A 593 37.90 -7.57 11.14
CA PHE A 593 36.99 -8.31 11.99
C PHE A 593 37.76 -8.93 13.16
N THR A 594 37.17 -8.89 14.33
CA THR A 594 37.61 -9.64 15.49
C THR A 594 36.73 -10.86 15.66
N GLY A 595 37.28 -12.03 15.40
CA GLY A 595 36.63 -13.33 15.65
C GLY A 595 36.96 -13.85 17.05
N ASP A 596 36.48 -15.03 17.35
CA ASP A 596 36.70 -15.68 18.66
C ASP A 596 38.18 -16.05 18.93
N THR A 597 38.93 -16.36 17.88
CA THR A 597 40.33 -16.81 18.00
C THR A 597 41.36 -15.77 17.57
N GLN A 598 41.10 -15.00 16.53
CA GLN A 598 42.05 -14.04 15.96
C GLN A 598 41.33 -12.91 15.18
N GLU A 599 42.06 -11.81 14.98
CA GLU A 599 41.65 -10.77 14.05
C GLU A 599 42.03 -11.11 12.62
N PHE A 600 41.20 -10.72 11.67
CA PHE A 600 41.48 -10.89 10.26
C PHE A 600 40.91 -9.70 9.46
N SER A 601 41.57 -9.35 8.37
CA SER A 601 41.19 -8.23 7.54
C SER A 601 40.99 -8.67 6.11
N ALA A 602 40.09 -8.01 5.40
CA ALA A 602 39.84 -8.23 4.00
C ALA A 602 39.54 -6.93 3.27
N LYS A 603 39.88 -6.89 1.97
CA LYS A 603 39.59 -5.74 1.11
C LYS A 603 38.24 -5.92 0.41
N VAL A 604 37.41 -4.91 0.42
CA VAL A 604 36.12 -4.96 -0.28
C VAL A 604 36.33 -4.97 -1.77
N SER A 605 35.95 -6.06 -2.47
CA SER A 605 36.11 -6.22 -3.92
C SER A 605 34.79 -6.07 -4.68
N SER A 606 33.65 -6.27 -4.00
CA SER A 606 32.34 -6.17 -4.64
C SER A 606 31.24 -5.78 -3.67
N VAL A 607 30.19 -5.20 -4.24
CA VAL A 607 28.95 -4.82 -3.54
C VAL A 607 27.79 -5.61 -4.13
N ARG A 608 26.99 -6.25 -3.29
CA ARG A 608 25.83 -7.06 -3.63
C ARG A 608 24.56 -6.42 -3.11
N LYS A 609 23.48 -6.53 -3.87
CA LYS A 609 22.15 -6.25 -3.35
C LYS A 609 21.60 -7.52 -2.69
N VAL A 610 21.18 -7.40 -1.44
CA VAL A 610 20.60 -8.50 -0.68
C VAL A 610 19.13 -8.19 -0.40
N ASP A 611 18.27 -9.15 -0.74
CA ASP A 611 16.86 -9.09 -0.39
C ASP A 611 16.64 -9.78 0.96
N TRP A 612 16.65 -9.00 2.03
CA TRP A 612 16.42 -9.47 3.39
C TRP A 612 14.98 -9.98 3.61
N GLU A 613 14.06 -9.62 2.72
CA GLU A 613 12.66 -10.01 2.79
C GLU A 613 12.43 -11.43 2.21
N SER A 614 13.41 -11.99 1.50
CA SER A 614 13.28 -13.26 0.78
C SER A 614 13.24 -14.53 1.65
N LEU A 615 13.43 -14.42 2.98
CA LEU A 615 13.46 -15.53 3.94
C LEU A 615 14.46 -16.63 3.56
N ARG A 616 15.48 -16.30 2.79
CA ARG A 616 16.62 -17.18 2.45
C ARG A 616 17.81 -16.81 3.31
N PRO A 617 18.77 -17.74 3.51
CA PRO A 617 20.01 -17.41 4.19
C PRO A 617 20.71 -16.25 3.51
N ASN A 618 20.87 -15.13 4.23
CA ASN A 618 21.50 -13.92 3.74
C ASN A 618 22.58 -13.45 4.70
N PHE A 619 23.63 -12.85 4.15
CA PHE A 619 24.81 -12.45 4.91
C PHE A 619 25.26 -11.06 4.48
N PHE A 620 25.73 -10.25 5.45
CA PHE A 620 26.30 -8.94 5.15
C PHE A 620 27.63 -9.05 4.39
N PHE A 621 28.44 -10.03 4.75
CA PHE A 621 29.75 -10.27 4.15
C PHE A 621 29.85 -11.72 3.66
N ILE A 622 30.38 -11.89 2.44
CA ILE A 622 30.71 -13.21 1.88
C ILE A 622 32.18 -13.21 1.47
N PHE A 623 32.91 -14.15 2.01
CA PHE A 623 34.31 -14.38 1.77
C PHE A 623 34.54 -15.45 0.68
N PRO A 624 35.71 -15.52 0.07
CA PRO A 624 36.11 -16.67 -0.74
C PRO A 624 36.33 -17.91 0.14
N ALA A 625 36.29 -19.09 -0.47
CA ALA A 625 36.57 -20.34 0.21
C ALA A 625 37.98 -20.32 0.81
N GLY A 626 38.11 -20.86 2.02
CA GLY A 626 39.37 -20.92 2.76
C GLY A 626 39.78 -19.63 3.48
N ALA A 627 39.11 -18.52 3.26
CA ALA A 627 39.47 -17.26 3.92
C ALA A 627 39.13 -17.21 5.42
N LEU A 628 38.22 -18.03 5.86
CA LEU A 628 37.80 -18.13 7.27
C LEU A 628 38.27 -19.41 7.95
N ASP A 629 39.25 -20.11 7.34
CA ASP A 629 39.85 -21.30 7.94
C ASP A 629 40.61 -20.92 9.23
N GLY A 630 40.48 -21.73 10.26
CA GLY A 630 41.05 -21.44 11.59
C GLY A 630 40.10 -20.69 12.54
N GLN A 631 38.96 -20.21 12.08
CA GLN A 631 37.90 -19.71 12.95
C GLN A 631 36.90 -20.85 13.29
N PRO A 632 36.29 -20.86 14.49
CA PRO A 632 35.21 -21.78 14.80
C PRO A 632 34.05 -21.61 13.80
N GLN A 633 33.69 -22.69 13.13
CA GLN A 633 32.62 -22.69 12.12
C GLN A 633 31.44 -23.54 12.57
N SER A 634 30.24 -23.01 12.40
CA SER A 634 29.00 -23.78 12.43
C SER A 634 28.30 -23.68 11.08
N TRP A 635 27.43 -24.61 10.78
CA TRP A 635 26.76 -24.63 9.48
C TRP A 635 25.28 -24.43 9.64
N LEU A 636 24.69 -23.86 8.61
CA LEU A 636 23.26 -23.56 8.48
C LEU A 636 22.73 -24.14 7.17
N THR A 637 21.58 -24.78 7.24
CA THR A 637 20.80 -25.15 6.06
C THR A 637 19.33 -24.91 6.30
N SER A 638 18.52 -24.97 5.24
CA SER A 638 17.06 -24.86 5.32
C SER A 638 16.41 -25.99 4.54
N PHE A 639 15.20 -26.37 4.96
CA PHE A 639 14.40 -27.39 4.27
C PHE A 639 12.93 -27.14 4.46
N ARG A 640 12.11 -27.81 3.63
CA ARG A 640 10.67 -27.77 3.75
C ARG A 640 10.13 -29.10 4.27
N TRP A 641 9.28 -29.03 5.29
CA TRP A 641 8.61 -30.19 5.85
C TRP A 641 7.16 -29.85 6.25
N ASP A 642 6.20 -30.59 5.71
CA ASP A 642 4.77 -30.34 5.93
C ASP A 642 4.05 -31.57 6.56
N ASN A 643 4.77 -32.67 6.84
CA ASN A 643 4.19 -33.98 7.22
C ASN A 643 4.14 -34.25 8.74
N GLY A 644 3.97 -33.22 9.56
CA GLY A 644 3.82 -33.39 11.01
C GLY A 644 5.13 -33.39 11.81
N PRO A 645 5.08 -33.42 13.15
CA PRO A 645 6.24 -33.17 14.03
C PRO A 645 7.14 -34.38 14.27
N ALA A 646 6.75 -35.59 13.87
CA ALA A 646 7.47 -36.81 14.21
C ALA A 646 8.93 -36.80 13.74
N MET A 647 9.20 -36.48 12.48
CA MET A 647 10.55 -36.39 11.91
C MET A 647 11.37 -35.30 12.60
N LEU A 648 10.77 -34.17 12.89
CA LEU A 648 11.43 -33.04 13.55
C LEU A 648 11.85 -33.39 14.98
N THR A 649 11.02 -34.15 15.70
CA THR A 649 11.33 -34.66 17.04
C THR A 649 12.47 -35.69 16.98
N GLN A 650 12.45 -36.58 15.99
CA GLN A 650 13.52 -37.55 15.78
C GLN A 650 14.85 -36.85 15.44
N LEU A 651 14.84 -35.89 14.53
CA LEU A 651 16.01 -35.09 14.17
C LEU A 651 16.64 -34.40 15.38
N ASN A 652 15.81 -33.77 16.23
CA ASN A 652 16.30 -33.13 17.45
C ASN A 652 16.91 -34.15 18.49
N ARG A 653 16.39 -35.36 18.56
CA ARG A 653 16.94 -36.40 19.43
C ARG A 653 18.26 -36.97 18.91
N GLU A 654 18.37 -37.13 17.61
CA GLU A 654 19.56 -37.65 16.95
C GLU A 654 20.68 -36.61 16.89
N PHE A 655 20.34 -35.38 16.71
CA PHE A 655 21.28 -34.23 16.63
C PHE A 655 20.98 -33.17 17.70
N PRO A 656 21.20 -33.40 18.98
CA PRO A 656 20.79 -32.49 20.07
C PRO A 656 21.52 -31.14 20.05
N THR A 657 22.69 -31.04 19.42
CA THR A 657 23.47 -29.81 19.25
C THR A 657 22.95 -28.94 18.11
N VAL A 658 22.21 -29.52 17.16
CA VAL A 658 21.65 -28.84 16.03
C VAL A 658 20.36 -28.13 16.45
N SER A 659 20.30 -26.82 16.25
CA SER A 659 19.10 -26.01 16.56
C SER A 659 18.15 -26.02 15.40
N LEU A 660 16.95 -26.55 15.60
CA LEU A 660 15.85 -26.48 14.62
C LEU A 660 15.01 -25.21 14.84
N LEU A 661 14.94 -24.37 13.84
CA LEU A 661 14.13 -23.16 13.83
C LEU A 661 12.88 -23.37 12.95
N ASP A 662 11.70 -23.27 13.56
CA ASP A 662 10.41 -23.31 12.85
C ASP A 662 9.95 -21.89 12.49
N ILE A 663 10.03 -21.56 11.22
CA ILE A 663 9.48 -20.31 10.70
C ILE A 663 8.13 -20.50 9.99
N GLY A 664 7.67 -21.76 9.88
CA GLY A 664 6.42 -22.08 9.17
C GLY A 664 5.19 -21.44 9.81
N GLY A 665 5.16 -21.32 11.14
CA GLY A 665 4.09 -20.59 11.85
C GLY A 665 4.06 -19.12 11.47
N ILE A 666 5.20 -18.46 11.49
CA ILE A 666 5.36 -17.05 11.13
C ILE A 666 5.02 -16.83 9.65
N LEU A 667 5.50 -17.70 8.75
CA LEU A 667 5.18 -17.64 7.33
C LEU A 667 3.68 -17.73 7.06
N ARG A 668 3.00 -18.65 7.76
CA ARG A 668 1.53 -18.75 7.64
C ARG A 668 0.84 -17.49 8.12
N GLN A 669 1.24 -16.93 9.25
CA GLN A 669 0.65 -15.70 9.80
C GLN A 669 0.89 -14.50 8.88
N VAL A 670 2.12 -14.28 8.42
CA VAL A 670 2.46 -13.22 7.46
C VAL A 670 1.70 -13.42 6.15
N GLY A 671 1.67 -14.66 5.63
CA GLY A 671 0.92 -15.01 4.43
C GLY A 671 -0.59 -14.75 4.55
N GLN A 672 -1.18 -15.01 5.71
CA GLN A 672 -2.59 -14.69 5.98
C GLN A 672 -2.83 -13.17 5.95
N VAL A 673 -2.00 -12.39 6.65
CA VAL A 673 -2.11 -10.91 6.64
C VAL A 673 -1.97 -10.37 5.21
N LEU A 674 -0.95 -10.80 4.48
CA LEU A 674 -0.74 -10.37 3.10
C LEU A 674 -1.90 -10.75 2.17
N SER A 675 -2.44 -11.97 2.32
CA SER A 675 -3.60 -12.40 1.52
C SER A 675 -4.85 -11.57 1.80
N GLN A 676 -5.07 -11.21 3.06
CA GLN A 676 -6.20 -10.35 3.47
C GLN A 676 -6.06 -8.94 2.89
N VAL A 677 -4.88 -8.34 3.02
CA VAL A 677 -4.57 -7.02 2.44
C VAL A 677 -4.73 -7.07 0.92
N SER A 678 -4.20 -8.11 0.25
CA SER A 678 -4.34 -8.29 -1.20
C SER A 678 -5.80 -8.31 -1.65
N ARG A 679 -6.64 -9.08 -0.99
CA ARG A 679 -8.07 -9.16 -1.34
C ARG A 679 -8.81 -7.85 -1.09
N ALA A 680 -8.47 -7.16 -0.01
CA ALA A 680 -9.02 -5.84 0.26
C ALA A 680 -8.65 -4.83 -0.83
N LEU A 681 -7.39 -4.82 -1.25
CA LEU A 681 -6.91 -4.01 -2.37
C LEU A 681 -7.61 -4.37 -3.68
N GLU A 682 -7.84 -5.66 -3.95
CA GLU A 682 -8.60 -6.10 -5.14
C GLU A 682 -10.01 -5.52 -5.20
N VAL A 683 -10.71 -5.57 -4.09
CA VAL A 683 -12.08 -5.02 -3.99
C VAL A 683 -12.07 -3.51 -4.18
N MET A 684 -11.12 -2.81 -3.55
CA MET A 684 -10.97 -1.35 -3.72
C MET A 684 -10.66 -0.97 -5.17
N VAL A 685 -9.75 -1.67 -5.82
CA VAL A 685 -9.41 -1.45 -7.23
C VAL A 685 -10.63 -1.70 -8.12
N GLY A 686 -11.36 -2.79 -7.86
CA GLY A 686 -12.61 -3.10 -8.56
C GLY A 686 -13.63 -1.97 -8.44
N LEU A 687 -13.78 -1.41 -7.25
CA LEU A 687 -14.68 -0.27 -7.01
C LEU A 687 -14.24 0.99 -7.75
N VAL A 688 -12.97 1.38 -7.62
CA VAL A 688 -12.44 2.57 -8.31
C VAL A 688 -12.57 2.40 -9.83
N THR A 689 -12.33 1.20 -10.34
CA THR A 689 -12.49 0.88 -11.76
C THR A 689 -13.95 1.02 -12.18
N ALA A 690 -14.89 0.49 -11.41
CA ALA A 690 -16.33 0.63 -11.67
C ALA A 690 -16.76 2.12 -11.67
N CYS A 691 -16.29 2.90 -10.70
CA CYS A 691 -16.52 4.33 -10.64
C CYS A 691 -15.92 5.07 -11.84
N GLY A 692 -14.70 4.73 -12.25
CA GLY A 692 -14.06 5.29 -13.44
C GLY A 692 -14.82 4.99 -14.72
N VAL A 693 -15.33 3.77 -14.88
CA VAL A 693 -16.17 3.39 -16.04
C VAL A 693 -17.48 4.16 -16.05
N LEU A 694 -18.16 4.28 -14.90
CA LEU A 694 -19.38 5.09 -14.79
C LEU A 694 -19.14 6.56 -15.13
N LEU A 695 -18.01 7.09 -14.75
CA LEU A 695 -17.56 8.44 -15.07
C LEU A 695 -17.31 8.63 -16.56
N LEU A 696 -16.64 7.65 -17.20
CA LEU A 696 -16.46 7.64 -18.66
C LEU A 696 -17.81 7.61 -19.38
N LEU A 697 -18.76 6.81 -18.91
CA LEU A 697 -20.12 6.78 -19.45
C LEU A 697 -20.82 8.15 -19.34
N ALA A 698 -20.70 8.81 -18.19
CA ALA A 698 -21.27 10.15 -17.99
C ALA A 698 -20.63 11.17 -18.94
N GLN A 699 -19.32 11.15 -19.13
CA GLN A 699 -18.59 12.02 -20.05
C GLN A 699 -19.00 11.78 -21.51
N VAL A 700 -19.11 10.50 -21.94
CA VAL A 700 -19.61 10.14 -23.27
C VAL A 700 -21.03 10.64 -23.48
N GLN A 701 -21.89 10.51 -22.46
CA GLN A 701 -23.29 10.95 -22.54
C GLN A 701 -23.42 12.47 -22.70
N VAL A 702 -22.56 13.25 -22.02
CA VAL A 702 -22.46 14.70 -22.20
C VAL A 702 -22.02 15.05 -23.64
N GLY A 703 -21.01 14.36 -24.14
CA GLY A 703 -20.53 14.54 -25.52
C GLY A 703 -21.59 14.20 -26.58
N MET A 704 -22.38 13.15 -26.34
CA MET A 704 -23.42 12.70 -27.28
C MET A 704 -24.56 13.73 -27.47
N ARG A 705 -24.89 14.50 -26.45
CA ARG A 705 -25.95 15.54 -26.58
C ARG A 705 -25.54 16.68 -27.49
N GLN A 706 -24.27 17.10 -27.44
CA GLN A 706 -23.76 18.10 -28.37
C GLN A 706 -23.82 17.59 -29.82
N ARG A 707 -23.69 16.28 -30.01
CA ARG A 707 -23.74 15.59 -31.31
C ARG A 707 -25.15 15.39 -31.86
N HIS A 708 -26.14 15.36 -30.99
CA HIS A 708 -27.51 15.08 -31.38
C HIS A 708 -28.03 16.08 -32.42
N GLN A 709 -27.77 17.38 -32.24
CA GLN A 709 -28.18 18.42 -33.17
C GLN A 709 -27.55 18.23 -34.55
N GLU A 710 -26.27 17.91 -34.61
CA GLU A 710 -25.56 17.69 -35.88
C GLU A 710 -26.03 16.40 -36.59
N LEU A 711 -26.32 15.36 -35.83
CA LEU A 711 -26.87 14.11 -36.40
C LEU A 711 -28.26 14.31 -37.01
N VAL A 712 -29.09 15.18 -36.40
CA VAL A 712 -30.38 15.56 -36.95
C VAL A 712 -30.20 16.27 -38.28
N VAL A 713 -29.30 17.26 -38.36
CA VAL A 713 -29.01 18.00 -39.60
C VAL A 713 -28.49 17.05 -40.69
N TRP A 714 -27.57 16.12 -40.38
CA TRP A 714 -27.07 15.19 -41.38
C TRP A 714 -28.17 14.24 -41.88
N ARG A 715 -29.10 13.86 -40.99
CA ARG A 715 -30.21 13.00 -41.36
C ARG A 715 -31.24 13.74 -42.24
N THR A 716 -31.49 15.03 -42.01
CA THR A 716 -32.33 15.84 -42.86
C THR A 716 -31.70 16.06 -44.25
N LEU A 717 -30.35 16.05 -44.34
CA LEU A 717 -29.62 16.07 -45.60
C LEU A 717 -29.54 14.73 -46.31
N GLY A 718 -30.23 13.67 -45.81
CA GLY A 718 -30.31 12.37 -46.45
C GLY A 718 -29.27 11.35 -46.02
N ALA A 719 -28.49 11.57 -44.97
CA ALA A 719 -27.51 10.61 -44.48
C ALA A 719 -28.21 9.33 -43.94
N GLY A 720 -27.81 8.18 -44.46
CA GLY A 720 -28.33 6.89 -44.02
C GLY A 720 -27.91 6.53 -42.60
N LYS A 721 -28.71 5.72 -41.88
CA LYS A 721 -28.44 5.26 -40.53
C LYS A 721 -27.08 4.54 -40.37
N SER A 722 -26.67 3.78 -41.39
CA SER A 722 -25.40 3.05 -41.45
C SER A 722 -24.22 4.02 -41.45
N LEU A 723 -24.27 5.08 -42.26
CA LEU A 723 -23.22 6.10 -42.32
C LEU A 723 -23.07 6.84 -40.99
N LEU A 724 -24.18 7.27 -40.38
CA LEU A 724 -24.18 7.98 -39.12
C LEU A 724 -23.59 7.12 -37.99
N ARG A 725 -23.95 5.84 -37.97
CA ARG A 725 -23.42 4.87 -37.03
C ARG A 725 -21.92 4.67 -37.22
N ALA A 726 -21.47 4.45 -38.43
CA ALA A 726 -20.07 4.24 -38.76
C ALA A 726 -19.20 5.49 -38.40
N THR A 727 -19.74 6.68 -38.63
CA THR A 727 -19.07 7.94 -38.28
C THR A 727 -18.94 8.10 -36.76
N LEU A 728 -19.99 7.79 -35.97
CA LEU A 728 -19.91 7.83 -34.50
C LEU A 728 -18.90 6.83 -33.96
N TRP A 729 -18.92 5.60 -34.45
CA TRP A 729 -17.94 4.58 -34.06
C TRP A 729 -16.51 5.00 -34.36
N ALA A 730 -16.27 5.52 -35.57
CA ALA A 730 -14.95 6.00 -35.98
C ALA A 730 -14.48 7.18 -35.10
N GLU A 731 -15.37 8.11 -34.77
CA GLU A 731 -15.05 9.25 -33.93
C GLU A 731 -14.65 8.83 -32.51
N PHE A 732 -15.46 7.99 -31.86
CA PHE A 732 -15.16 7.52 -30.52
C PHE A 732 -13.96 6.57 -30.48
N ALA A 733 -13.75 5.76 -31.51
CA ALA A 733 -12.58 4.94 -31.66
C ALA A 733 -11.30 5.79 -31.73
N LEU A 734 -11.31 6.84 -32.55
CA LEU A 734 -10.20 7.78 -32.66
C LEU A 734 -9.93 8.52 -31.34
N LEU A 735 -10.96 9.05 -30.72
CA LEU A 735 -10.83 9.69 -29.41
C LEU A 735 -10.29 8.74 -28.35
N GLY A 736 -10.77 7.49 -28.32
CA GLY A 736 -10.32 6.48 -27.38
C GLY A 736 -8.88 6.06 -27.60
N LEU A 737 -8.50 5.87 -28.88
CA LEU A 737 -7.14 5.50 -29.25
C LEU A 737 -6.14 6.60 -28.83
N VAL A 738 -6.43 7.84 -29.16
CA VAL A 738 -5.55 8.98 -28.84
C VAL A 738 -5.52 9.23 -27.33
N SER A 739 -6.68 9.20 -26.68
CA SER A 739 -6.75 9.37 -25.21
C SER A 739 -6.00 8.27 -24.49
N GLY A 740 -6.08 7.02 -24.96
CA GLY A 740 -5.35 5.90 -24.41
C GLY A 740 -3.83 6.03 -24.59
N LEU A 741 -3.38 6.49 -25.78
CA LEU A 741 -1.96 6.72 -26.04
C LEU A 741 -1.40 7.82 -25.13
N VAL A 742 -2.09 8.95 -25.03
CA VAL A 742 -1.69 10.06 -24.17
C VAL A 742 -1.69 9.63 -22.70
N ALA A 743 -2.71 8.85 -22.30
CA ALA A 743 -2.79 8.28 -20.97
C ALA A 743 -1.64 7.32 -20.66
N ALA A 744 -1.21 6.51 -21.64
CA ALA A 744 -0.07 5.60 -21.48
C ALA A 744 1.23 6.36 -21.17
N ILE A 745 1.51 7.45 -21.90
CA ILE A 745 2.70 8.28 -21.65
C ILE A 745 2.62 8.91 -20.25
N GLY A 746 1.46 9.51 -19.89
CA GLY A 746 1.27 10.10 -18.57
C GLY A 746 1.37 9.08 -17.43
N ALA A 747 0.81 7.88 -17.64
CA ALA A 747 0.89 6.79 -16.67
C ALA A 747 2.32 6.29 -16.49
N GLU A 748 3.09 6.13 -17.55
CA GLU A 748 4.48 5.69 -17.49
C GLU A 748 5.35 6.64 -16.65
N VAL A 749 5.19 7.97 -16.86
CA VAL A 749 5.92 8.97 -16.07
C VAL A 749 5.51 8.92 -14.60
N ALA A 750 4.21 8.84 -14.32
CA ALA A 750 3.71 8.77 -12.94
C ALA A 750 4.13 7.46 -12.25
N LEU A 751 4.10 6.33 -12.98
CA LEU A 751 4.56 5.03 -12.49
C LEU A 751 6.05 5.04 -12.17
N ALA A 752 6.89 5.60 -13.06
CA ALA A 752 8.31 5.73 -12.81
C ALA A 752 8.60 6.48 -11.50
N MET A 753 7.88 7.57 -11.25
CA MET A 753 8.02 8.33 -10.01
C MET A 753 7.47 7.59 -8.78
N LEU A 754 6.30 6.95 -8.91
CA LEU A 754 5.68 6.20 -7.82
C LEU A 754 6.52 4.98 -7.43
N GLN A 755 6.94 4.19 -8.40
CA GLN A 755 7.75 2.99 -8.16
C GLN A 755 9.08 3.35 -7.50
N THR A 756 9.81 4.38 -7.99
CA THR A 756 11.15 4.71 -7.50
C THR A 756 11.17 5.56 -6.23
N LYS A 757 10.18 6.43 -5.99
CA LYS A 757 10.20 7.42 -4.89
C LYS A 757 9.24 7.11 -3.73
N VAL A 758 8.21 6.30 -4.00
CA VAL A 758 7.17 6.01 -3.00
C VAL A 758 7.24 4.55 -2.56
N PHE A 759 7.32 3.62 -3.53
CA PHE A 759 7.29 2.19 -3.24
C PHE A 759 8.66 1.54 -3.18
N ASP A 760 9.72 2.28 -3.49
CA ASP A 760 11.11 1.81 -3.53
C ASP A 760 11.29 0.57 -4.42
N PHE A 761 10.65 0.61 -5.60
CA PHE A 761 10.73 -0.44 -6.60
C PHE A 761 11.65 -0.02 -7.76
N PRO A 762 12.43 -0.93 -8.33
CA PRO A 762 13.12 -0.64 -9.57
C PRO A 762 12.09 -0.36 -10.68
N TRP A 763 12.26 0.76 -11.36
CA TRP A 763 11.42 1.08 -12.52
C TRP A 763 11.68 0.09 -13.66
N ALA A 764 10.59 -0.48 -14.17
CA ALA A 764 10.60 -1.31 -15.35
C ALA A 764 9.50 -0.81 -16.31
N PRO A 765 9.83 -0.35 -17.53
CA PRO A 765 8.82 0.10 -18.49
C PRO A 765 7.91 -1.06 -18.88
N ASP A 766 6.60 -0.86 -18.78
CA ASP A 766 5.60 -1.86 -19.15
C ASP A 766 5.06 -1.59 -20.56
N TRP A 767 5.62 -2.31 -21.55
CA TRP A 767 5.19 -2.22 -22.96
C TRP A 767 3.71 -2.54 -23.17
N ARG A 768 3.09 -3.28 -22.23
CA ARG A 768 1.67 -3.65 -22.27
C ARG A 768 0.77 -2.43 -22.18
N LEU A 769 1.17 -1.41 -21.42
CA LEU A 769 0.44 -0.15 -21.31
C LEU A 769 0.29 0.56 -22.65
N TRP A 770 1.33 0.54 -23.48
CA TRP A 770 1.37 1.21 -24.78
C TRP A 770 0.43 0.56 -25.81
N VAL A 771 0.07 -0.69 -25.61
CA VAL A 771 -0.83 -1.43 -26.51
C VAL A 771 -2.24 -1.50 -25.88
N LEU A 772 -2.34 -1.88 -24.61
CA LEU A 772 -3.63 -2.13 -23.97
C LEU A 772 -4.45 -0.84 -23.75
N LEU A 773 -3.82 0.26 -23.32
CA LEU A 773 -4.56 1.49 -23.06
C LEU A 773 -5.19 2.08 -24.33
N PRO A 774 -4.49 2.26 -25.43
CA PRO A 774 -5.12 2.74 -26.66
C PRO A 774 -6.22 1.80 -27.18
N LEU A 775 -5.99 0.49 -27.09
CA LEU A 775 -6.95 -0.51 -27.56
C LEU A 775 -8.22 -0.51 -26.70
N THR A 776 -8.05 -0.59 -25.38
CA THR A 776 -9.19 -0.56 -24.44
C THR A 776 -9.93 0.77 -24.50
N GLY A 777 -9.22 1.88 -24.64
CA GLY A 777 -9.80 3.20 -24.83
C GLY A 777 -10.64 3.28 -26.10
N ALA A 778 -10.13 2.80 -27.22
CA ALA A 778 -10.85 2.73 -28.48
C ALA A 778 -12.10 1.85 -28.38
N VAL A 779 -12.00 0.66 -27.79
CA VAL A 779 -13.11 -0.28 -27.62
C VAL A 779 -14.17 0.28 -26.67
N LEU A 780 -13.77 0.72 -25.47
CA LEU A 780 -14.71 1.23 -24.46
C LEU A 780 -15.47 2.45 -24.95
N LEU A 781 -14.76 3.46 -25.49
CA LEU A 781 -15.44 4.66 -25.98
C LEU A 781 -16.33 4.37 -27.20
N SER A 782 -15.91 3.47 -28.11
CA SER A 782 -16.72 3.07 -29.25
C SER A 782 -17.98 2.34 -28.80
N LEU A 783 -17.88 1.39 -27.87
CA LEU A 783 -19.04 0.66 -27.34
C LEU A 783 -20.00 1.60 -26.61
N CYS A 784 -19.48 2.47 -25.75
CA CYS A 784 -20.30 3.43 -25.01
C CYS A 784 -20.94 4.47 -25.95
N GLY A 785 -20.16 5.07 -26.82
CA GLY A 785 -20.62 6.09 -27.78
C GLY A 785 -21.55 5.50 -28.85
N GLY A 786 -21.19 4.35 -29.41
CA GLY A 786 -22.01 3.63 -30.39
C GLY A 786 -23.32 3.14 -29.80
N GLY A 787 -23.29 2.57 -28.57
CA GLY A 787 -24.50 2.08 -27.89
C GLY A 787 -25.48 3.19 -27.54
N LEU A 788 -24.98 4.32 -27.02
CA LEU A 788 -25.81 5.52 -26.75
C LEU A 788 -26.32 6.16 -28.04
N GLY A 789 -25.48 6.21 -29.07
CA GLY A 789 -25.86 6.75 -30.40
C GLY A 789 -26.96 5.94 -31.07
N LEU A 790 -26.91 4.62 -30.96
CA LEU A 790 -27.97 3.74 -31.49
C LEU A 790 -29.33 3.96 -30.82
N ARG A 791 -29.38 4.23 -29.52
CA ARG A 791 -30.62 4.55 -28.80
C ARG A 791 -31.21 5.88 -29.29
N LEU A 792 -30.37 6.86 -29.58
CA LEU A 792 -30.81 8.15 -30.14
C LEU A 792 -31.30 8.02 -31.58
N LEU A 793 -30.69 7.15 -32.38
CA LEU A 793 -31.11 6.89 -33.77
C LEU A 793 -32.38 6.03 -33.89
N LYS A 794 -32.71 5.23 -32.88
CA LYS A 794 -33.92 4.37 -32.84
C LYS A 794 -35.17 5.06 -32.33
N GLY A 795 -35.02 6.17 -31.60
CA GLY A 795 -36.15 6.87 -30.94
C GLY A 795 -37.05 7.62 -31.91
N LYS A 796 -38.38 7.49 -31.79
CA LYS A 796 -39.39 8.38 -32.38
C LYS A 796 -39.26 9.82 -31.87
N ALA A 797 -38.34 10.08 -30.98
CA ALA A 797 -38.04 11.40 -30.39
C ALA A 797 -37.46 12.43 -31.38
N LEU A 798 -36.97 12.01 -32.54
CA LEU A 798 -36.48 12.91 -33.58
C LEU A 798 -37.57 13.82 -34.19
N PHE A 799 -38.81 13.30 -34.25
CA PHE A 799 -39.93 14.08 -34.82
C PHE A 799 -40.74 14.88 -33.77
N ARG A 800 -40.69 14.56 -32.50
CA ARG A 800 -41.43 15.26 -31.45
C ARG A 800 -40.83 16.65 -31.08
N GLN A 801 -39.58 16.91 -31.39
CA GLN A 801 -38.98 18.23 -31.12
C GLN A 801 -39.22 19.28 -32.20
N PHE A 802 -39.69 18.89 -33.38
CA PHE A 802 -40.13 19.86 -34.41
C PHE A 802 -41.60 20.27 -34.25
N SER A 803 -42.37 19.64 -33.35
CA SER A 803 -43.79 19.96 -33.09
C SER A 803 -44.00 20.69 -31.74
N GLN A 804 -42.94 21.09 -31.03
CA GLN A 804 -42.95 22.01 -29.91
C GLN A 804 -42.01 23.18 -30.21
#